data_a6cec5d00d0f1ba9947534f0b0b2f65a
#
_entry.id   a6cec5d00d0f1ba9947534f0b0b2f65a
#
_cell.length_a   1.000
_cell.length_b   1.000
_cell.length_c   1.000
_cell.angle_alpha   90.00
_cell.angle_beta   90.00
_cell.angle_gamma   90.00
#
_symmetry.space_group_name_H-M   'P 1'
#
loop_
_entity.id
_entity.type
_entity.pdbx_description
1 polymer ?
#
loop_
_entity_poly.entity_id
_entity_poly.type
_entity_poly.pdbx_seq_one_letter_code
_entity_poly.pdbx_strand_id
1 'polypeptide(L)'
;MNEIRRSTVDFAIDLGTSDSVIAYFNGKGSQIIKNHLTGEDHTPSAVFIDDSGEIHIGKTAKDAVIKNPANAVSEFKLNMGFPIPFHFEDADKSMFPEQLSAELLKDLKKSIFRQTGQNVEEIVITVPANSNPLKTRATKEAAELAGFKSVYLILEPVAAAIAYGLRARKDDNGIWMVYDLGGGTFDVSLVKANGEEIEKLATSGEDNLGGKLFDWKIVDDHFTPKVIEDLNLSDFRRDNPKYLKAFAILKNEAEKAKIALSDSDEYEVTIESLFDSYDFKCALTKEDLINAMRPFMKTTFNHCHEILEESDLAVDDVERIILVGGSTLSPILRDSLRDEFSRPLEYGINPLTVVAEGASIYAGTIERKFAEPQKHKFALILDYEKIGFKDSIDINGKAFSLDGNFSFLDYHIEAIRTIDNELVKRQDLDMDGNFKLNLDVADDYNEFLINIYDENEKLVEIDENSPNSISYTRAINPGCNILPSSICLYLDEDSSLELRNVNEWIDLDSDVDYVNDYSKRFNSSHVILSKGDKIPISKKEVFYTTESIKKGDDDAIRFSFYCGELIMANYNTLLGEMVIDGNDVMDDLPKGSEIELNLSVDESNLINFEAFIPYLRQSFSNSFIFNNYNNYNSYLDNYDNLKDKYEETILRYNRIRDFALDEDKIGIHKGNNILDRIFENIEEIEKKETISYLNVLMDIAKYDKIAIYPSLEYLNYLNDVLDECRFFLSIAHLDISK
;
A
#
# COMPACT_ATOMS: atom_id res chain seq x y z
N MET A 1 2.74 -41.95 10.18
CA MET A 1 2.48 -40.68 10.87
C MET A 1 1.51 -39.95 9.99
N ASN A 2 0.40 -39.47 10.54
CA ASN A 2 -0.50 -38.60 9.77
C ASN A 2 0.28 -37.34 9.42
N GLU A 3 0.17 -36.89 8.18
CA GLU A 3 0.75 -35.63 7.73
C GLU A 3 0.13 -34.49 8.56
N ILE A 4 0.96 -33.62 9.11
CA ILE A 4 0.51 -32.49 9.92
C ILE A 4 -0.18 -31.49 8.99
N ARG A 5 -1.43 -31.16 9.31
CA ARG A 5 -2.24 -30.20 8.56
C ARG A 5 -2.57 -29.02 9.46
N ARG A 6 -2.01 -27.88 9.13
CA ARG A 6 -2.27 -26.62 9.82
C ARG A 6 -3.60 -26.04 9.35
N SER A 7 -4.28 -25.36 10.25
CA SER A 7 -5.56 -24.67 9.97
C SER A 7 -5.35 -23.29 9.33
N THR A 8 -4.10 -22.87 9.15
CA THR A 8 -3.72 -21.50 8.82
C THR A 8 -3.31 -21.31 7.36
N VAL A 9 -3.35 -20.07 6.88
CA VAL A 9 -3.04 -19.69 5.50
C VAL A 9 -1.59 -19.98 5.14
N ASP A 10 -0.65 -19.64 6.02
CA ASP A 10 0.79 -19.91 6.01
C ASP A 10 1.61 -19.26 4.88
N PHE A 11 1.05 -18.95 3.72
CA PHE A 11 1.76 -18.39 2.57
C PHE A 11 1.58 -16.88 2.46
N ALA A 12 2.67 -16.21 2.12
CA ALA A 12 2.64 -14.78 1.85
C ALA A 12 3.50 -14.39 0.65
N ILE A 13 3.13 -13.31 0.00
CA ILE A 13 3.87 -12.68 -1.08
C ILE A 13 4.13 -11.23 -0.69
N ASP A 14 5.39 -10.84 -0.69
CA ASP A 14 5.78 -9.45 -0.79
C ASP A 14 5.77 -9.06 -2.28
N LEU A 15 4.75 -8.29 -2.68
CA LEU A 15 4.60 -7.83 -4.06
C LEU A 15 5.33 -6.49 -4.21
N GLY A 16 6.63 -6.55 -4.53
CA GLY A 16 7.48 -5.36 -4.63
C GLY A 16 7.42 -4.67 -6.00
N THR A 17 7.83 -3.40 -6.05
CA THR A 17 7.90 -2.61 -7.29
C THR A 17 8.97 -3.15 -8.25
N SER A 18 10.15 -3.50 -7.73
CA SER A 18 11.27 -4.04 -8.52
C SER A 18 11.37 -5.54 -8.49
N ASP A 19 11.18 -6.13 -7.32
CA ASP A 19 11.31 -7.56 -7.07
C ASP A 19 10.22 -8.03 -6.10
N SER A 20 9.70 -9.23 -6.30
CA SER A 20 8.71 -9.86 -5.44
C SER A 20 9.27 -11.10 -4.76
N VAL A 21 8.87 -11.35 -3.52
CA VAL A 21 9.37 -12.44 -2.68
C VAL A 21 8.21 -13.26 -2.15
N ILE A 22 8.39 -14.59 -2.10
CA ILE A 22 7.41 -15.50 -1.52
C ILE A 22 7.99 -16.09 -0.24
N ALA A 23 7.21 -16.10 0.82
CA ALA A 23 7.57 -16.80 2.05
C ALA A 23 6.46 -17.76 2.49
N TYR A 24 6.86 -18.76 3.23
CA TYR A 24 6.00 -19.79 3.79
C TYR A 24 6.32 -20.00 5.26
N PHE A 25 5.31 -19.94 6.10
CA PHE A 25 5.43 -20.24 7.53
C PHE A 25 5.17 -21.73 7.76
N ASN A 26 6.21 -22.47 8.12
CA ASN A 26 6.13 -23.92 8.34
C ASN A 26 5.74 -24.30 9.76
N GLY A 27 5.34 -23.30 10.58
CA GLY A 27 5.02 -23.46 11.99
C GLY A 27 6.22 -23.31 12.93
N LYS A 28 7.46 -23.38 12.44
CA LYS A 28 8.69 -23.17 13.24
C LYS A 28 9.42 -21.88 12.91
N GLY A 29 9.11 -21.33 11.72
CA GLY A 29 9.70 -20.11 11.22
C GLY A 29 9.32 -19.89 9.77
N SER A 30 9.65 -18.72 9.27
CA SER A 30 9.47 -18.38 7.86
C SER A 30 10.55 -19.02 7.00
N GLN A 31 10.18 -19.44 5.80
CA GLN A 31 11.07 -19.97 4.77
C GLN A 31 10.77 -19.31 3.44
N ILE A 32 11.81 -18.85 2.75
CA ILE A 32 11.68 -18.25 1.43
C ILE A 32 11.45 -19.34 0.38
N ILE A 33 10.46 -19.14 -0.46
CA ILE A 33 10.19 -19.98 -1.64
C ILE A 33 10.94 -19.40 -2.83
N LYS A 34 11.83 -20.20 -3.39
CA LYS A 34 12.69 -19.78 -4.49
C LYS A 34 11.95 -19.71 -5.81
N ASN A 35 12.35 -18.79 -6.67
CA ASN A 35 11.87 -18.72 -8.03
C ASN A 35 12.11 -20.06 -8.75
N HIS A 36 11.10 -20.60 -9.37
CA HIS A 36 11.13 -21.94 -9.97
C HIS A 36 12.00 -22.06 -11.24
N LEU A 37 12.39 -20.92 -11.85
CA LEU A 37 13.22 -20.89 -13.05
C LEU A 37 14.68 -20.57 -12.71
N THR A 38 14.92 -19.59 -11.82
CA THR A 38 16.26 -19.09 -11.52
C THR A 38 16.86 -19.70 -10.26
N GLY A 39 16.03 -20.18 -9.31
CA GLY A 39 16.46 -20.61 -7.98
C GLY A 39 16.84 -19.48 -7.03
N GLU A 40 16.62 -18.22 -7.43
CA GLU A 40 16.83 -17.03 -6.60
C GLU A 40 15.71 -16.85 -5.57
N ASP A 41 16.00 -16.11 -4.48
CA ASP A 41 15.05 -15.86 -3.39
C ASP A 41 13.97 -14.82 -3.77
N HIS A 42 14.08 -14.19 -4.92
CA HIS A 42 13.17 -13.16 -5.43
C HIS A 42 12.86 -13.39 -6.92
N THR A 43 11.82 -12.74 -7.39
CA THR A 43 11.40 -12.71 -8.79
C THR A 43 11.29 -11.26 -9.22
N PRO A 44 12.02 -10.80 -10.25
CA PRO A 44 11.87 -9.47 -10.79
C PRO A 44 10.41 -9.18 -11.19
N SER A 45 9.89 -8.03 -10.77
CA SER A 45 8.52 -7.57 -11.08
C SER A 45 8.48 -6.97 -12.47
N ALA A 46 8.64 -7.82 -13.49
CA ALA A 46 8.68 -7.45 -14.89
C ALA A 46 7.85 -8.42 -15.74
N VAL A 47 7.25 -7.88 -16.81
CA VAL A 47 6.43 -8.60 -17.79
C VAL A 47 6.92 -8.26 -19.19
N PHE A 48 7.06 -9.27 -20.03
CA PHE A 48 7.40 -9.16 -21.45
C PHE A 48 6.40 -9.98 -22.26
N ILE A 49 5.87 -9.40 -23.33
CA ILE A 49 5.00 -10.11 -24.28
C ILE A 49 5.75 -10.18 -25.61
N ASP A 50 6.01 -11.38 -26.08
CA ASP A 50 6.70 -11.58 -27.36
C ASP A 50 5.76 -11.45 -28.57
N ASP A 51 6.32 -11.54 -29.78
CA ASP A 51 5.61 -11.44 -31.05
C ASP A 51 4.58 -12.55 -31.28
N SER A 52 4.67 -13.66 -30.55
CA SER A 52 3.66 -14.72 -30.55
C SER A 52 2.50 -14.45 -29.57
N GLY A 53 2.62 -13.43 -28.74
CA GLY A 53 1.68 -13.11 -27.65
C GLY A 53 1.92 -13.91 -26.37
N GLU A 54 3.04 -14.67 -26.26
CA GLU A 54 3.40 -15.39 -25.05
C GLU A 54 3.92 -14.41 -23.97
N ILE A 55 3.43 -14.62 -22.73
CA ILE A 55 3.78 -13.76 -21.60
C ILE A 55 4.94 -14.38 -20.81
N HIS A 56 6.02 -13.63 -20.67
CA HIS A 56 7.21 -13.98 -19.91
C HIS A 56 7.30 -13.09 -18.66
N ILE A 57 7.69 -13.69 -17.52
CA ILE A 57 7.76 -13.03 -16.23
C ILE A 57 9.18 -13.11 -15.66
N GLY A 58 9.50 -12.18 -14.77
CA GLY A 58 10.71 -12.22 -13.96
C GLY A 58 11.97 -11.89 -14.76
N LYS A 59 13.02 -12.68 -14.60
CA LYS A 59 14.35 -12.41 -15.19
C LYS A 59 14.33 -12.23 -16.71
N THR A 60 13.60 -13.09 -17.42
CA THR A 60 13.45 -12.99 -18.88
C THR A 60 12.84 -11.67 -19.29
N ALA A 61 11.80 -11.24 -18.58
CA ALA A 61 11.14 -9.97 -18.81
C ALA A 61 12.03 -8.78 -18.44
N LYS A 62 12.75 -8.84 -17.31
CA LYS A 62 13.71 -7.79 -16.90
C LYS A 62 14.80 -7.60 -17.94
N ASP A 63 15.32 -8.69 -18.51
CA ASP A 63 16.30 -8.63 -19.59
C ASP A 63 15.69 -8.05 -20.90
N ALA A 64 14.39 -8.31 -21.14
CA ALA A 64 13.67 -7.77 -22.27
C ALA A 64 13.40 -6.26 -22.16
N VAL A 65 13.20 -5.72 -20.96
CA VAL A 65 13.07 -4.25 -20.74
C VAL A 65 14.27 -3.50 -21.34
N ILE A 66 15.47 -4.10 -21.33
CA ILE A 66 16.67 -3.51 -21.88
C ILE A 66 16.75 -3.75 -23.40
N LYS A 67 16.37 -4.95 -23.87
CA LYS A 67 16.55 -5.39 -25.26
C LYS A 67 15.41 -4.96 -26.17
N ASN A 68 14.18 -4.99 -25.67
CA ASN A 68 12.92 -4.71 -26.36
C ASN A 68 11.98 -3.89 -25.47
N PRO A 69 12.32 -2.63 -25.14
CA PRO A 69 11.56 -1.78 -24.21
C PRO A 69 10.13 -1.43 -24.68
N ALA A 70 9.81 -1.66 -25.98
CA ALA A 70 8.46 -1.45 -26.50
C ALA A 70 7.49 -2.60 -26.13
N ASN A 71 8.03 -3.76 -25.73
CA ASN A 71 7.24 -4.97 -25.45
C ASN A 71 7.49 -5.55 -24.06
N ALA A 72 8.23 -4.83 -23.22
CA ALA A 72 8.52 -5.24 -21.85
C ALA A 72 8.35 -4.08 -20.88
N VAL A 73 7.80 -4.37 -19.70
CA VAL A 73 7.52 -3.39 -18.67
C VAL A 73 7.96 -3.89 -17.30
N SER A 74 8.48 -2.99 -16.50
CA SER A 74 8.74 -3.16 -15.07
C SER A 74 8.11 -1.99 -14.30
N GLU A 75 8.12 -2.07 -12.96
CA GLU A 75 7.65 -0.98 -12.09
C GLU A 75 6.16 -0.64 -12.23
N PHE A 76 5.37 -1.49 -12.88
CA PHE A 76 3.93 -1.28 -13.11
C PHE A 76 3.11 -1.21 -11.80
N LYS A 77 3.66 -1.69 -10.66
CA LYS A 77 3.03 -1.55 -9.34
C LYS A 77 2.81 -0.08 -8.95
N LEU A 78 3.65 0.83 -9.40
CA LEU A 78 3.51 2.27 -9.13
C LEU A 78 2.19 2.83 -9.67
N ASN A 79 1.69 2.25 -10.74
CA ASN A 79 0.46 2.67 -11.42
C ASN A 79 -0.78 1.84 -11.02
N MET A 80 -0.67 1.01 -9.97
CA MET A 80 -1.82 0.25 -9.45
C MET A 80 -2.95 1.19 -9.01
N GLY A 81 -4.18 0.85 -9.39
CA GLY A 81 -5.36 1.66 -9.09
C GLY A 81 -5.58 2.83 -10.06
N PHE A 82 -4.69 3.03 -11.06
CA PHE A 82 -4.87 4.05 -12.09
C PHE A 82 -5.27 3.39 -13.41
N PRO A 83 -6.23 3.99 -14.16
CA PRO A 83 -6.76 3.41 -15.39
C PRO A 83 -5.84 3.65 -16.61
N ILE A 84 -4.54 3.45 -16.47
CA ILE A 84 -3.53 3.69 -17.50
C ILE A 84 -2.93 2.34 -17.90
N PRO A 85 -3.27 1.81 -19.10
CA PRO A 85 -2.70 0.55 -19.55
C PRO A 85 -1.30 0.74 -20.13
N PHE A 86 -0.51 -0.31 -20.05
CA PHE A 86 0.75 -0.46 -20.78
C PHE A 86 0.47 -1.13 -22.13
N HIS A 87 1.01 -0.56 -23.20
CA HIS A 87 0.85 -1.10 -24.55
C HIS A 87 2.10 -1.87 -24.99
N PHE A 88 1.91 -3.07 -25.54
CA PHE A 88 2.93 -3.96 -26.07
C PHE A 88 2.81 -3.98 -27.59
N GLU A 89 3.79 -3.36 -28.27
CA GLU A 89 3.68 -3.04 -29.72
C GLU A 89 3.60 -4.29 -30.60
N ASP A 90 4.47 -5.30 -30.40
CA ASP A 90 4.55 -6.50 -31.25
C ASP A 90 3.30 -7.38 -31.14
N ALA A 91 2.70 -7.44 -29.97
CA ALA A 91 1.49 -8.21 -29.70
C ALA A 91 0.19 -7.41 -29.94
N ASP A 92 0.29 -6.10 -30.21
CA ASP A 92 -0.85 -5.16 -30.27
C ASP A 92 -1.80 -5.34 -29.09
N LYS A 93 -1.23 -5.41 -27.88
CA LYS A 93 -1.97 -5.73 -26.66
C LYS A 93 -1.74 -4.66 -25.59
N SER A 94 -2.81 -4.22 -24.96
CA SER A 94 -2.75 -3.32 -23.80
C SER A 94 -3.17 -4.07 -22.54
N MET A 95 -2.45 -3.85 -21.45
CA MET A 95 -2.74 -4.47 -20.14
C MET A 95 -2.65 -3.42 -19.04
N PHE A 96 -3.60 -3.46 -18.11
CA PHE A 96 -3.60 -2.62 -16.92
C PHE A 96 -2.61 -3.13 -15.87
N PRO A 97 -2.15 -2.27 -14.95
CA PRO A 97 -1.23 -2.65 -13.88
C PRO A 97 -1.69 -3.87 -13.08
N GLU A 98 -3.00 -3.99 -12.78
CA GLU A 98 -3.61 -5.11 -12.08
C GLU A 98 -3.48 -6.42 -12.87
N GLN A 99 -3.65 -6.35 -14.18
CA GLN A 99 -3.52 -7.52 -15.05
C GLN A 99 -2.05 -7.97 -15.15
N LEU A 100 -1.11 -7.02 -15.22
CA LEU A 100 0.33 -7.31 -15.20
C LEU A 100 0.74 -7.93 -13.87
N SER A 101 0.26 -7.37 -12.76
CA SER A 101 0.47 -7.92 -11.40
C SER A 101 -0.13 -9.31 -11.27
N ALA A 102 -1.29 -9.56 -11.88
CA ALA A 102 -1.91 -10.88 -11.87
C ALA A 102 -1.06 -11.94 -12.60
N GLU A 103 -0.42 -11.59 -13.73
CA GLU A 103 0.48 -12.52 -14.43
C GLU A 103 1.72 -12.84 -13.59
N LEU A 104 2.31 -11.82 -12.91
CA LEU A 104 3.38 -12.04 -11.95
C LEU A 104 2.94 -12.96 -10.81
N LEU A 105 1.79 -12.71 -10.20
CA LEU A 105 1.24 -13.52 -9.11
C LEU A 105 0.95 -14.97 -9.55
N LYS A 106 0.49 -15.20 -10.79
CA LYS A 106 0.35 -16.55 -11.36
C LYS A 106 1.67 -17.29 -11.45
N ASP A 107 2.75 -16.60 -11.81
CA ASP A 107 4.09 -17.20 -11.87
C ASP A 107 4.64 -17.52 -10.47
N LEU A 108 4.43 -16.61 -9.52
CA LEU A 108 4.77 -16.85 -8.11
C LEU A 108 3.99 -18.04 -7.54
N LYS A 109 2.71 -18.18 -7.87
CA LYS A 109 1.88 -19.35 -7.49
C LYS A 109 2.42 -20.66 -8.06
N LYS A 110 2.98 -20.65 -9.29
CA LYS A 110 3.69 -21.82 -9.84
C LYS A 110 4.93 -22.17 -9.03
N SER A 111 5.69 -21.17 -8.54
CA SER A 111 6.85 -21.40 -7.69
C SER A 111 6.45 -22.07 -6.37
N ILE A 112 5.35 -21.64 -5.74
CA ILE A 112 4.79 -22.29 -4.55
C ILE A 112 4.48 -23.77 -4.86
N PHE A 113 3.69 -24.03 -5.91
CA PHE A 113 3.30 -25.39 -6.25
C PHE A 113 4.50 -26.31 -6.54
N ARG A 114 5.51 -25.81 -7.27
CA ARG A 114 6.70 -26.61 -7.63
C ARG A 114 7.56 -26.96 -6.42
N GLN A 115 7.66 -26.06 -5.44
CA GLN A 115 8.50 -26.31 -4.25
C GLN A 115 7.76 -27.09 -3.16
N THR A 116 6.45 -26.86 -2.98
CA THR A 116 5.67 -27.43 -1.85
C THR A 116 4.69 -28.52 -2.26
N GLY A 117 4.34 -28.61 -3.54
CA GLY A 117 3.26 -29.48 -4.03
C GLY A 117 1.85 -28.96 -3.69
N GLN A 118 1.72 -27.82 -3.00
CA GLN A 118 0.44 -27.29 -2.55
C GLN A 118 -0.18 -26.35 -3.59
N ASN A 119 -1.47 -26.50 -3.85
CA ASN A 119 -2.25 -25.55 -4.64
C ASN A 119 -2.87 -24.53 -3.69
N VAL A 120 -2.23 -23.37 -3.56
CA VAL A 120 -2.61 -22.32 -2.61
C VAL A 120 -3.76 -21.49 -3.18
N GLU A 121 -4.87 -21.44 -2.45
CA GLU A 121 -6.06 -20.65 -2.79
C GLU A 121 -6.23 -19.42 -1.91
N GLU A 122 -5.58 -19.40 -0.74
CA GLU A 122 -5.60 -18.30 0.23
C GLU A 122 -4.19 -17.80 0.45
N ILE A 123 -4.01 -16.47 0.46
CA ILE A 123 -2.69 -15.82 0.48
C ILE A 123 -2.73 -14.53 1.28
N VAL A 124 -1.60 -14.21 1.95
CA VAL A 124 -1.33 -12.86 2.44
C VAL A 124 -0.48 -12.13 1.41
N ILE A 125 -0.81 -10.88 1.12
CA ILE A 125 -0.01 -10.00 0.23
C ILE A 125 0.28 -8.71 0.97
N THR A 126 1.49 -8.19 0.81
CA THR A 126 1.93 -6.95 1.44
C THR A 126 1.51 -5.72 0.63
N VAL A 127 1.26 -4.64 1.32
CA VAL A 127 0.99 -3.31 0.74
C VAL A 127 1.79 -2.24 1.48
N PRO A 128 2.24 -1.18 0.81
CA PRO A 128 2.92 -0.06 1.46
C PRO A 128 2.06 0.58 2.56
N ALA A 129 2.71 1.18 3.57
CA ALA A 129 2.02 1.78 4.70
C ALA A 129 1.18 3.01 4.33
N ASN A 130 1.61 3.78 3.34
CA ASN A 130 0.93 4.94 2.79
C ASN A 130 0.03 4.60 1.58
N SER A 131 -0.16 3.31 1.29
CA SER A 131 -1.00 2.87 0.17
C SER A 131 -2.42 3.40 0.31
N ASN A 132 -2.86 4.16 -0.68
CA ASN A 132 -4.24 4.62 -0.70
C ASN A 132 -5.21 3.45 -0.97
N PRO A 133 -6.49 3.59 -0.63
CA PRO A 133 -7.47 2.51 -0.80
C PRO A 133 -7.60 1.97 -2.22
N LEU A 134 -7.33 2.80 -3.25
CA LEU A 134 -7.37 2.36 -4.66
C LEU A 134 -6.25 1.36 -4.94
N LYS A 135 -5.01 1.65 -4.52
CA LYS A 135 -3.86 0.76 -4.67
C LYS A 135 -4.06 -0.53 -3.88
N THR A 136 -4.58 -0.43 -2.66
CA THR A 136 -4.90 -1.58 -1.80
C THR A 136 -5.90 -2.51 -2.48
N ARG A 137 -6.99 -1.95 -3.02
CA ARG A 137 -8.00 -2.69 -3.77
C ARG A 137 -7.43 -3.31 -5.05
N ALA A 138 -6.66 -2.54 -5.83
CA ALA A 138 -6.03 -3.01 -7.06
C ALA A 138 -5.08 -4.20 -6.80
N THR A 139 -4.37 -4.20 -5.68
CA THR A 139 -3.54 -5.33 -5.25
C THR A 139 -4.38 -6.58 -4.97
N LYS A 140 -5.51 -6.42 -4.28
CA LYS A 140 -6.45 -7.53 -4.04
C LYS A 140 -7.04 -8.06 -5.33
N GLU A 141 -7.49 -7.17 -6.24
CA GLU A 141 -8.04 -7.53 -7.55
C GLU A 141 -7.02 -8.29 -8.41
N ALA A 142 -5.76 -7.85 -8.42
CA ALA A 142 -4.68 -8.57 -9.11
C ALA A 142 -4.52 -10.01 -8.58
N ALA A 143 -4.62 -10.22 -7.28
CA ALA A 143 -4.54 -11.54 -6.68
C ALA A 143 -5.76 -12.41 -7.01
N GLU A 144 -6.95 -11.85 -7.02
CA GLU A 144 -8.18 -12.54 -7.45
C GLU A 144 -8.10 -12.94 -8.93
N LEU A 145 -7.60 -12.06 -9.81
CA LEU A 145 -7.32 -12.36 -11.22
C LEU A 145 -6.24 -13.45 -11.39
N ALA A 146 -5.31 -13.56 -10.44
CA ALA A 146 -4.33 -14.65 -10.39
C ALA A 146 -4.92 -15.98 -9.90
N GLY A 147 -6.19 -15.99 -9.48
CA GLY A 147 -6.93 -17.18 -9.05
C GLY A 147 -6.72 -17.53 -7.58
N PHE A 148 -6.42 -16.57 -6.72
CA PHE A 148 -6.57 -16.71 -5.28
C PHE A 148 -8.04 -16.45 -4.91
N LYS A 149 -8.61 -17.28 -4.03
CA LYS A 149 -10.02 -17.18 -3.59
C LYS A 149 -10.21 -16.28 -2.39
N SER A 150 -9.20 -16.24 -1.50
CA SER A 150 -9.18 -15.36 -0.34
C SER A 150 -7.83 -14.65 -0.26
N VAL A 151 -7.86 -13.34 -0.17
CA VAL A 151 -6.68 -12.48 -0.14
C VAL A 151 -6.73 -11.64 1.12
N TYR A 152 -5.70 -11.76 1.94
CA TYR A 152 -5.51 -10.98 3.14
C TYR A 152 -4.36 -10.00 2.89
N LEU A 153 -4.49 -8.78 3.37
CA LEU A 153 -3.47 -7.76 3.17
C LEU A 153 -2.82 -7.39 4.50
N ILE A 154 -1.52 -7.12 4.45
CA ILE A 154 -0.75 -6.63 5.60
C ILE A 154 0.16 -5.49 5.16
N LEU A 155 0.33 -4.48 6.02
CA LEU A 155 1.24 -3.37 5.75
C LEU A 155 2.70 -3.82 5.81
N GLU A 156 3.51 -3.43 4.83
CA GLU A 156 4.93 -3.77 4.73
C GLU A 156 5.72 -3.49 6.02
N PRO A 157 5.60 -2.32 6.69
CA PRO A 157 6.34 -2.07 7.94
C PRO A 157 5.85 -2.92 9.12
N VAL A 158 4.57 -3.28 9.16
CA VAL A 158 4.05 -4.19 10.20
C VAL A 158 4.62 -5.58 10.00
N ALA A 159 4.65 -6.06 8.73
CA ALA A 159 5.27 -7.33 8.40
C ALA A 159 6.76 -7.35 8.78
N ALA A 160 7.53 -6.29 8.42
CA ALA A 160 8.94 -6.19 8.81
C ALA A 160 9.13 -6.22 10.34
N ALA A 161 8.28 -5.52 11.08
CA ALA A 161 8.31 -5.50 12.53
C ALA A 161 7.96 -6.88 13.15
N ILE A 162 7.03 -7.64 12.56
CA ILE A 162 6.71 -9.02 12.99
C ILE A 162 7.92 -9.94 12.79
N ALA A 163 8.59 -9.88 11.62
CA ALA A 163 9.77 -10.68 11.35
C ALA A 163 10.90 -10.38 12.34
N TYR A 164 11.04 -9.11 12.71
CA TYR A 164 11.97 -8.70 13.74
C TYR A 164 11.51 -9.19 15.13
N GLY A 165 10.22 -9.04 15.45
CA GLY A 165 9.62 -9.42 16.73
C GLY A 165 9.76 -10.91 17.08
N LEU A 166 9.84 -11.81 16.08
CA LEU A 166 10.19 -13.22 16.30
C LEU A 166 11.59 -13.42 16.92
N ARG A 167 12.50 -12.48 16.68
CA ARG A 167 13.87 -12.49 17.21
C ARG A 167 13.99 -11.62 18.45
N ALA A 168 13.01 -10.76 18.69
CA ALA A 168 12.94 -9.90 19.87
C ALA A 168 12.61 -10.72 21.11
N ARG A 169 13.11 -10.26 22.26
CA ARG A 169 12.76 -10.86 23.56
C ARG A 169 11.48 -10.22 24.08
N LYS A 170 10.78 -10.91 24.99
CA LYS A 170 9.56 -10.39 25.65
C LYS A 170 9.73 -8.99 26.27
N ASP A 171 10.96 -8.63 26.63
CA ASP A 171 11.29 -7.33 27.24
C ASP A 171 11.72 -6.26 26.22
N ASP A 172 11.76 -6.58 24.92
CA ASP A 172 12.07 -5.61 23.85
C ASP A 172 10.85 -4.72 23.59
N ASN A 173 10.65 -3.75 24.48
CA ASN A 173 9.64 -2.70 24.36
C ASN A 173 10.29 -1.46 23.78
N GLY A 174 9.53 -0.66 23.04
CA GLY A 174 10.02 0.62 22.55
C GLY A 174 9.42 1.03 21.23
N ILE A 175 9.90 2.15 20.72
CA ILE A 175 9.53 2.68 19.40
C ILE A 175 10.61 2.28 18.41
N TRP A 176 10.21 1.61 17.34
CA TRP A 176 11.08 1.25 16.23
C TRP A 176 10.70 2.06 15.00
N MET A 177 11.69 2.53 14.29
CA MET A 177 11.51 3.16 12.99
C MET A 177 11.76 2.12 11.91
N VAL A 178 10.76 1.81 11.09
CA VAL A 178 10.92 0.97 9.91
C VAL A 178 11.20 1.90 8.73
N TYR A 179 12.41 1.80 8.19
CA TYR A 179 12.90 2.60 7.07
C TYR A 179 12.94 1.70 5.84
N ASP A 180 11.96 1.85 4.98
CA ASP A 180 11.82 1.05 3.76
C ASP A 180 12.19 1.89 2.53
N LEU A 181 13.35 1.61 1.93
CA LEU A 181 13.79 2.21 0.69
C LEU A 181 13.96 1.12 -0.37
N GLY A 182 12.92 0.95 -1.14
CA GLY A 182 12.87 0.01 -2.26
C GLY A 182 13.55 0.52 -3.53
N GLY A 183 13.23 -0.13 -4.65
CA GLY A 183 13.70 0.33 -5.97
C GLY A 183 12.93 1.55 -6.48
N GLY A 184 11.66 1.68 -6.12
CA GLY A 184 10.76 2.69 -6.65
C GLY A 184 10.04 3.57 -5.64
N THR A 185 9.92 3.12 -4.38
CA THR A 185 9.19 3.81 -3.31
C THR A 185 10.03 3.95 -2.07
N PHE A 186 9.70 4.95 -1.27
CA PHE A 186 10.18 5.14 0.08
C PHE A 186 9.00 5.21 1.05
N ASP A 187 9.08 4.44 2.12
CA ASP A 187 8.14 4.47 3.23
C ASP A 187 8.92 4.49 4.55
N VAL A 188 8.48 5.31 5.49
CA VAL A 188 8.95 5.28 6.86
C VAL A 188 7.77 5.17 7.80
N SER A 189 7.87 4.29 8.79
CA SER A 189 6.82 4.09 9.79
C SER A 189 7.40 4.01 11.18
N LEU A 190 6.68 4.59 12.14
CA LEU A 190 6.93 4.37 13.56
C LEU A 190 6.01 3.27 14.05
N VAL A 191 6.60 2.26 14.63
CA VAL A 191 5.88 1.14 15.26
C VAL A 191 6.26 1.05 16.73
N LYS A 192 5.27 0.82 17.57
CA LYS A 192 5.48 0.62 19.00
C LYS A 192 5.36 -0.86 19.32
N ALA A 193 6.42 -1.43 19.87
CA ALA A 193 6.41 -2.76 20.46
C ALA A 193 6.19 -2.65 21.96
N ASN A 194 5.22 -3.38 22.52
CA ASN A 194 4.90 -3.39 23.94
C ASN A 194 5.10 -4.77 24.60
N GLY A 195 5.92 -5.62 23.97
CA GLY A 195 6.22 -6.98 24.44
C GLY A 195 5.21 -8.03 24.00
N GLU A 196 3.97 -7.64 23.70
CA GLU A 196 2.90 -8.56 23.30
C GLU A 196 2.32 -8.19 21.92
N GLU A 197 2.31 -6.90 21.58
CA GLU A 197 1.72 -6.39 20.35
C GLU A 197 2.62 -5.37 19.66
N ILE A 198 2.50 -5.29 18.33
CA ILE A 198 3.08 -4.25 17.50
C ILE A 198 1.95 -3.33 17.05
N GLU A 199 2.07 -2.05 17.35
CA GLU A 199 1.13 -1.00 16.96
C GLU A 199 1.83 0.00 16.04
N LYS A 200 1.25 0.28 14.86
CA LYS A 200 1.72 1.37 14.00
C LYS A 200 1.26 2.71 14.59
N LEU A 201 2.19 3.63 14.83
CA LEU A 201 1.91 4.97 15.36
C LEU A 201 1.70 5.98 14.26
N ALA A 202 2.62 6.04 13.29
CA ALA A 202 2.61 6.99 12.21
C ALA A 202 3.30 6.42 10.97
N THR A 203 3.06 7.02 9.81
CA THR A 203 3.71 6.69 8.56
C THR A 203 3.81 7.93 7.68
N SER A 204 4.93 8.06 6.97
CA SER A 204 5.14 8.99 5.88
C SER A 204 5.89 8.28 4.77
N GLY A 205 5.87 8.82 3.56
CA GLY A 205 6.60 8.20 2.46
C GLY A 205 6.31 8.88 1.14
N GLU A 206 7.03 8.47 0.12
CA GLU A 206 6.90 9.03 -1.20
C GLU A 206 6.90 7.96 -2.28
N ASP A 207 5.83 7.91 -3.06
CA ASP A 207 5.76 7.15 -4.29
C ASP A 207 6.79 7.72 -5.29
N ASN A 208 7.53 6.85 -5.94
CA ASN A 208 8.59 7.22 -6.90
C ASN A 208 9.93 7.68 -6.32
N LEU A 209 10.12 7.64 -5.01
CA LEU A 209 11.40 7.84 -4.35
C LEU A 209 12.04 6.49 -4.05
N GLY A 210 13.10 6.13 -4.73
CA GLY A 210 13.77 4.83 -4.56
C GLY A 210 15.08 4.73 -5.31
N GLY A 211 15.69 3.54 -5.27
CA GLY A 211 16.99 3.25 -5.87
C GLY A 211 17.10 3.57 -7.37
N LYS A 212 15.98 3.53 -8.10
CA LYS A 212 15.92 3.91 -9.52
C LYS A 212 16.30 5.37 -9.77
N LEU A 213 16.01 6.27 -8.82
CA LEU A 213 16.36 7.67 -8.96
C LEU A 213 17.87 7.90 -8.85
N PHE A 214 18.54 7.08 -8.03
CA PHE A 214 20.01 7.09 -7.97
C PHE A 214 20.61 6.69 -9.31
N ASP A 215 20.07 5.64 -9.94
CA ASP A 215 20.51 5.16 -11.24
C ASP A 215 20.31 6.24 -12.31
N TRP A 216 19.12 6.86 -12.34
CA TRP A 216 18.82 7.92 -13.28
C TRP A 216 19.68 9.17 -13.04
N LYS A 217 19.98 9.50 -11.79
CA LYS A 217 20.85 10.64 -11.47
C LYS A 217 22.27 10.43 -11.99
N ILE A 218 22.79 9.20 -11.90
CA ILE A 218 24.06 8.82 -12.52
C ILE A 218 24.00 8.99 -14.04
N VAL A 219 22.91 8.53 -14.69
CA VAL A 219 22.74 8.69 -16.14
C VAL A 219 22.71 10.16 -16.53
N ASP A 220 21.99 10.99 -15.78
CA ASP A 220 21.82 12.41 -16.11
C ASP A 220 23.09 13.22 -15.86
N ASP A 221 23.77 12.97 -14.74
CA ASP A 221 24.90 13.79 -14.33
C ASP A 221 26.21 13.38 -15.05
N HIS A 222 26.33 12.09 -15.43
CA HIS A 222 27.59 11.55 -15.97
C HIS A 222 27.47 10.95 -17.36
N PHE A 223 26.47 10.10 -17.62
CA PHE A 223 26.40 9.35 -18.89
C PHE A 223 25.85 10.22 -20.03
N THR A 224 24.76 10.91 -19.81
CA THR A 224 24.12 11.76 -20.83
C THR A 224 25.04 12.89 -21.28
N PRO A 225 25.69 13.67 -20.40
CA PRO A 225 26.64 14.71 -20.81
C PRO A 225 27.83 14.14 -21.60
N LYS A 226 28.33 12.97 -21.21
CA LYS A 226 29.44 12.31 -21.91
C LYS A 226 29.06 11.90 -23.34
N VAL A 227 27.89 11.32 -23.57
CA VAL A 227 27.39 10.97 -24.90
C VAL A 227 27.21 12.23 -25.77
N ILE A 228 26.65 13.29 -25.18
CA ILE A 228 26.47 14.57 -25.88
C ILE A 228 27.81 15.17 -26.30
N GLU A 229 28.79 15.16 -25.41
CA GLU A 229 30.15 15.67 -25.68
C GLU A 229 30.85 14.87 -26.78
N ASP A 230 30.87 13.53 -26.65
CA ASP A 230 31.61 12.63 -27.56
C ASP A 230 31.04 12.66 -29.00
N LEU A 231 29.73 12.80 -29.14
CA LEU A 231 29.04 12.69 -30.42
C LEU A 231 28.44 14.02 -30.94
N ASN A 232 28.52 15.09 -30.13
CA ASN A 232 27.89 16.40 -30.43
C ASN A 232 26.38 16.28 -30.74
N LEU A 233 25.65 15.46 -29.94
CA LEU A 233 24.23 15.18 -30.14
C LEU A 233 23.37 16.02 -29.17
N SER A 234 22.77 17.11 -29.67
CA SER A 234 21.90 17.97 -28.86
C SER A 234 20.49 17.36 -28.62
N ASP A 235 20.13 16.33 -29.37
CA ASP A 235 18.83 15.63 -29.32
C ASP A 235 18.89 14.34 -28.50
N PHE A 236 20.02 14.03 -27.85
CA PHE A 236 20.16 12.86 -26.99
C PHE A 236 19.43 13.08 -25.66
N ARG A 237 18.18 12.70 -25.62
CA ARG A 237 17.26 12.85 -24.47
C ARG A 237 16.39 11.61 -24.31
N ARG A 238 15.92 11.35 -23.09
CA ARG A 238 15.13 10.16 -22.77
C ARG A 238 13.78 10.09 -23.46
N ASP A 239 13.16 11.25 -23.68
CA ASP A 239 11.89 11.41 -24.37
C ASP A 239 11.98 11.23 -25.90
N ASN A 240 13.21 11.13 -26.43
CA ASN A 240 13.41 10.89 -27.86
C ASN A 240 13.33 9.39 -28.18
N PRO A 241 12.29 8.93 -28.96
CA PRO A 241 12.10 7.51 -29.28
C PRO A 241 13.33 6.85 -29.93
N LYS A 242 14.16 7.62 -30.61
CA LYS A 242 15.40 7.14 -31.24
C LYS A 242 16.37 6.53 -30.23
N TYR A 243 16.41 7.04 -28.99
CA TYR A 243 17.41 6.67 -27.99
C TYR A 243 16.87 5.84 -26.82
N LEU A 244 15.61 5.41 -26.84
CA LEU A 244 14.98 4.64 -25.78
C LEU A 244 15.81 3.42 -25.33
N LYS A 245 16.28 2.64 -26.32
CA LYS A 245 17.11 1.47 -26.05
C LYS A 245 18.46 1.86 -25.42
N ALA A 246 19.06 2.96 -25.88
CA ALA A 246 20.32 3.44 -25.32
C ALA A 246 20.15 3.85 -23.84
N PHE A 247 19.08 4.58 -23.52
CA PHE A 247 18.78 4.95 -22.14
C PHE A 247 18.43 3.75 -21.26
N ALA A 248 17.75 2.72 -21.78
CA ALA A 248 17.50 1.49 -21.04
C ALA A 248 18.82 0.77 -20.67
N ILE A 249 19.77 0.72 -21.63
CA ILE A 249 21.11 0.15 -21.39
C ILE A 249 21.87 1.01 -20.37
N LEU A 250 21.88 2.34 -20.52
CA LEU A 250 22.58 3.25 -19.60
C LEU A 250 22.03 3.15 -18.18
N LYS A 251 20.70 3.08 -18.00
CA LYS A 251 20.08 2.88 -16.68
C LYS A 251 20.55 1.56 -16.04
N ASN A 252 20.56 0.47 -16.80
CA ASN A 252 21.01 -0.83 -16.29
C ASN A 252 22.50 -0.81 -15.90
N GLU A 253 23.35 -0.12 -16.66
CA GLU A 253 24.77 0.02 -16.32
C GLU A 253 24.98 0.96 -15.13
N ALA A 254 24.14 1.99 -14.95
CA ALA A 254 24.13 2.83 -13.75
C ALA A 254 23.76 2.02 -12.48
N GLU A 255 22.75 1.14 -12.57
CA GLU A 255 22.40 0.21 -11.47
C GLU A 255 23.60 -0.68 -11.09
N LYS A 256 24.30 -1.25 -12.08
CA LYS A 256 25.50 -2.05 -11.84
C LYS A 256 26.62 -1.23 -11.20
N ALA A 257 26.86 -0.01 -11.71
CA ALA A 257 27.83 0.91 -11.16
C ALA A 257 27.50 1.29 -9.71
N LYS A 258 26.24 1.61 -9.40
CA LYS A 258 25.75 1.87 -8.04
C LYS A 258 26.08 0.71 -7.09
N ILE A 259 25.80 -0.52 -7.49
CA ILE A 259 26.09 -1.72 -6.69
C ILE A 259 27.62 -1.88 -6.50
N ALA A 260 28.39 -1.78 -7.57
CA ALA A 260 29.84 -1.96 -7.51
C ALA A 260 30.54 -0.87 -6.66
N LEU A 261 30.12 0.39 -6.77
CA LEU A 261 30.65 1.52 -6.00
C LEU A 261 30.27 1.49 -4.51
N SER A 262 29.32 0.62 -4.12
CA SER A 262 29.06 0.37 -2.70
C SER A 262 30.26 -0.27 -2.00
N ASP A 263 31.06 -1.08 -2.71
CA ASP A 263 32.19 -1.83 -2.19
C ASP A 263 33.55 -1.38 -2.76
N SER A 264 33.57 -0.50 -3.79
CA SER A 264 34.78 -0.02 -4.44
C SER A 264 34.81 1.50 -4.56
N ASP A 265 36.01 2.06 -4.68
CA ASP A 265 36.19 3.51 -4.80
C ASP A 265 35.98 4.03 -6.22
N GLU A 266 36.19 3.16 -7.22
CA GLU A 266 36.07 3.49 -8.65
C GLU A 266 35.41 2.33 -9.42
N TYR A 267 34.66 2.65 -10.46
CA TYR A 267 34.05 1.69 -11.39
C TYR A 267 34.06 2.25 -12.82
N GLU A 268 34.59 1.48 -13.77
CA GLU A 268 34.61 1.82 -15.17
C GLU A 268 33.45 1.16 -15.92
N VAL A 269 32.52 1.96 -16.40
CA VAL A 269 31.43 1.52 -17.27
C VAL A 269 31.95 1.43 -18.70
N THR A 270 31.77 0.28 -19.35
CA THR A 270 32.11 0.05 -20.75
C THR A 270 30.94 -0.63 -21.45
N ILE A 271 30.41 0.01 -22.50
CA ILE A 271 29.29 -0.50 -23.30
C ILE A 271 29.71 -0.52 -24.77
N GLU A 272 29.80 -1.71 -25.34
CA GLU A 272 30.09 -1.87 -26.76
C GLU A 272 28.83 -1.58 -27.58
N SER A 273 28.94 -0.75 -28.62
CA SER A 273 27.86 -0.41 -29.54
C SER A 273 26.58 0.04 -28.85
N LEU A 274 26.68 1.03 -27.95
CA LEU A 274 25.51 1.61 -27.24
C LEU A 274 24.38 1.99 -28.22
N PHE A 275 24.75 2.65 -29.31
CA PHE A 275 23.92 2.86 -30.52
C PHE A 275 24.81 3.21 -31.71
N ASP A 276 24.39 2.86 -32.93
CA ASP A 276 25.10 3.05 -34.20
C ASP A 276 26.51 2.51 -34.09
N SER A 277 27.33 2.18 -33.70
CA SER A 277 28.75 1.79 -33.57
C SER A 277 29.51 2.64 -32.53
N TYR A 278 28.77 3.38 -31.66
CA TYR A 278 29.41 4.14 -30.60
C TYR A 278 29.67 3.27 -29.37
N ASP A 279 30.94 3.12 -29.01
CA ASP A 279 31.37 2.47 -27.78
C ASP A 279 31.45 3.53 -26.67
N PHE A 280 30.63 3.33 -25.63
CA PHE A 280 30.58 4.23 -24.49
C PHE A 280 31.54 3.80 -23.38
N LYS A 281 32.29 4.75 -22.82
CA LYS A 281 33.13 4.55 -21.64
C LYS A 281 33.01 5.71 -20.68
N CYS A 282 32.80 5.41 -19.41
CA CYS A 282 32.73 6.38 -18.34
C CYS A 282 33.29 5.80 -17.04
N ALA A 283 34.24 6.48 -16.42
CA ALA A 283 34.69 6.16 -15.10
C ALA A 283 33.88 6.92 -14.07
N LEU A 284 33.42 6.22 -13.05
CA LEU A 284 32.67 6.77 -11.91
C LEU A 284 33.44 6.50 -10.62
N THR A 285 33.36 7.44 -9.70
CA THR A 285 33.92 7.33 -8.36
C THR A 285 32.82 7.12 -7.30
N LYS A 286 33.21 6.63 -6.13
CA LYS A 286 32.30 6.55 -4.97
C LYS A 286 31.71 7.90 -4.59
N GLU A 287 32.48 8.98 -4.75
CA GLU A 287 32.01 10.36 -4.49
C GLU A 287 30.91 10.78 -5.49
N ASP A 288 31.00 10.37 -6.75
CA ASP A 288 29.95 10.61 -7.74
C ASP A 288 28.65 9.92 -7.32
N LEU A 289 28.72 8.69 -6.82
CA LEU A 289 27.55 7.97 -6.28
C LEU A 289 27.00 8.67 -5.04
N ILE A 290 27.84 9.09 -4.08
CA ILE A 290 27.41 9.84 -2.89
C ILE A 290 26.67 11.11 -3.31
N ASN A 291 27.20 11.85 -4.28
CA ASN A 291 26.59 13.08 -4.78
C ASN A 291 25.24 12.82 -5.47
N ALA A 292 25.12 11.72 -6.22
CA ALA A 292 23.87 11.32 -6.85
C ALA A 292 22.81 10.90 -5.81
N MET A 293 23.20 10.24 -4.71
CA MET A 293 22.28 9.78 -3.67
C MET A 293 21.86 10.90 -2.69
N ARG A 294 22.72 11.85 -2.42
CA ARG A 294 22.58 12.88 -1.36
C ARG A 294 21.23 13.62 -1.37
N PRO A 295 20.72 14.16 -2.50
CA PRO A 295 19.46 14.88 -2.51
C PRO A 295 18.28 13.97 -2.09
N PHE A 296 18.26 12.75 -2.56
CA PHE A 296 17.19 11.78 -2.26
C PHE A 296 17.26 11.28 -0.81
N MET A 297 18.47 11.02 -0.28
CA MET A 297 18.65 10.68 1.14
C MET A 297 18.15 11.80 2.04
N LYS A 298 18.40 13.08 1.68
CA LYS A 298 17.89 14.21 2.45
C LYS A 298 16.36 14.22 2.48
N THR A 299 15.70 13.92 1.37
CA THR A 299 14.23 13.83 1.32
C THR A 299 13.74 12.71 2.24
N THR A 300 14.35 11.51 2.20
CA THR A 300 13.94 10.44 3.10
C THR A 300 14.14 10.78 4.58
N PHE A 301 15.20 11.51 4.93
CA PHE A 301 15.44 11.95 6.30
C PHE A 301 14.42 12.99 6.78
N ASN A 302 13.98 13.89 5.88
CA ASN A 302 12.92 14.83 6.19
C ASN A 302 11.63 14.08 6.57
N HIS A 303 11.19 13.08 5.80
CA HIS A 303 10.04 12.24 6.14
C HIS A 303 10.19 11.55 7.50
N CYS A 304 11.41 11.10 7.85
CA CYS A 304 11.67 10.54 9.18
C CYS A 304 11.49 11.58 10.29
N HIS A 305 11.94 12.81 10.10
CA HIS A 305 11.75 13.88 11.07
C HIS A 305 10.28 14.31 11.18
N GLU A 306 9.58 14.42 10.05
CA GLU A 306 8.17 14.78 9.99
C GLU A 306 7.30 13.82 10.81
N ILE A 307 7.45 12.50 10.64
CA ILE A 307 6.65 11.55 11.42
C ILE A 307 6.98 11.53 12.91
N LEU A 308 8.21 11.90 13.29
CA LEU A 308 8.58 12.05 14.70
C LEU A 308 7.90 13.28 15.29
N GLU A 309 7.89 14.41 14.57
CA GLU A 309 7.20 15.63 14.98
C GLU A 309 5.68 15.43 15.06
N GLU A 310 5.05 14.82 14.05
CA GLU A 310 3.62 14.49 14.05
C GLU A 310 3.22 13.58 15.21
N SER A 311 4.14 12.74 15.68
CA SER A 311 3.90 11.80 16.79
C SER A 311 4.30 12.36 18.16
N ASP A 312 4.75 13.62 18.25
CA ASP A 312 5.30 14.27 19.47
C ASP A 312 6.45 13.43 20.08
N LEU A 313 7.33 12.92 19.23
CA LEU A 313 8.47 12.08 19.58
C LEU A 313 9.80 12.73 19.17
N ALA A 314 10.81 12.52 19.99
CA ALA A 314 12.19 12.88 19.65
C ALA A 314 12.93 11.69 19.01
N VAL A 315 14.01 11.97 18.28
CA VAL A 315 14.90 10.92 17.75
C VAL A 315 15.39 9.98 18.87
N ASP A 316 15.56 10.50 20.08
CA ASP A 316 16.01 9.73 21.25
C ASP A 316 14.99 8.72 21.76
N ASP A 317 13.72 8.87 21.42
CA ASP A 317 12.66 7.91 21.75
C ASP A 317 12.69 6.67 20.84
N VAL A 318 13.36 6.78 19.69
CA VAL A 318 13.53 5.66 18.75
C VAL A 318 14.62 4.72 19.26
N GLU A 319 14.26 3.49 19.61
CA GLU A 319 15.22 2.49 20.08
C GLU A 319 16.14 1.98 18.99
N ARG A 320 15.58 1.76 17.78
CA ARG A 320 16.30 1.20 16.64
C ARG A 320 15.63 1.52 15.32
N ILE A 321 16.42 1.39 14.24
CA ILE A 321 15.94 1.53 12.87
C ILE A 321 16.02 0.16 12.18
N ILE A 322 14.87 -0.34 11.71
CA ILE A 322 14.75 -1.58 10.94
C ILE A 322 14.85 -1.21 9.47
N LEU A 323 15.79 -1.80 8.76
CA LEU A 323 16.06 -1.52 7.36
C LEU A 323 15.32 -2.51 6.45
N VAL A 324 14.59 -1.97 5.49
CA VAL A 324 13.81 -2.71 4.51
C VAL A 324 14.14 -2.20 3.10
N GLY A 325 14.03 -3.08 2.10
CA GLY A 325 14.28 -2.76 0.70
C GLY A 325 15.75 -2.83 0.29
N GLY A 326 15.97 -3.17 -0.99
CA GLY A 326 17.31 -3.44 -1.54
C GLY A 326 18.26 -2.24 -1.48
N SER A 327 17.73 -1.02 -1.57
CA SER A 327 18.55 0.21 -1.51
C SER A 327 19.19 0.41 -0.13
N THR A 328 18.62 -0.15 0.94
CA THR A 328 19.17 -0.10 2.30
C THR A 328 20.39 -1.02 2.51
N LEU A 329 20.72 -1.86 1.53
CA LEU A 329 21.97 -2.61 1.55
C LEU A 329 23.20 -1.73 1.33
N SER A 330 23.02 -0.52 0.76
CA SER A 330 24.12 0.42 0.50
C SER A 330 24.82 0.85 1.79
N PRO A 331 26.13 0.63 1.94
CA PRO A 331 26.91 1.13 3.07
C PRO A 331 26.84 2.66 3.19
N ILE A 332 26.79 3.38 2.06
CA ILE A 332 26.69 4.85 2.00
C ILE A 332 25.42 5.30 2.71
N LEU A 333 24.27 4.70 2.40
CA LEU A 333 23.01 5.05 3.05
C LEU A 333 23.05 4.69 4.55
N ARG A 334 23.57 3.51 4.91
CA ARG A 334 23.66 3.09 6.31
C ARG A 334 24.55 3.99 7.16
N ASP A 335 25.68 4.45 6.61
CA ASP A 335 26.54 5.40 7.29
C ASP A 335 25.84 6.75 7.44
N SER A 336 25.17 7.24 6.40
CA SER A 336 24.39 8.49 6.46
C SER A 336 23.24 8.42 7.48
N LEU A 337 22.53 7.28 7.58
CA LEU A 337 21.48 7.08 8.61
C LEU A 337 22.06 7.09 10.03
N ARG A 338 23.25 6.50 10.23
CA ARG A 338 23.92 6.55 11.56
C ARG A 338 24.34 7.97 11.93
N ASP A 339 24.86 8.71 10.96
CA ASP A 339 25.31 10.10 11.19
C ASP A 339 24.11 11.01 11.50
N GLU A 340 22.97 10.82 10.79
CA GLU A 340 21.77 11.64 10.96
C GLU A 340 21.05 11.34 12.29
N PHE A 341 20.76 10.07 12.56
CA PHE A 341 19.89 9.70 13.67
C PHE A 341 20.64 9.21 14.91
N SER A 342 21.89 8.80 14.79
CA SER A 342 22.68 8.23 15.90
C SER A 342 21.97 7.09 16.64
N ARG A 343 21.16 6.29 15.91
CA ARG A 343 20.41 5.15 16.45
C ARG A 343 20.94 3.82 15.93
N PRO A 344 20.77 2.71 16.71
CA PRO A 344 21.14 1.39 16.25
C PRO A 344 20.40 1.02 14.96
N LEU A 345 21.14 0.59 13.95
CA LEU A 345 20.58 -0.03 12.74
C LEU A 345 20.52 -1.54 12.94
N GLU A 346 19.38 -2.15 12.59
CA GLU A 346 19.23 -3.59 12.69
C GLU A 346 19.86 -4.32 11.49
N TYR A 347 20.80 -5.21 11.75
CA TYR A 347 21.58 -5.96 10.73
C TYR A 347 21.25 -7.45 10.66
N GLY A 348 20.53 -7.97 11.66
CA GLY A 348 20.28 -9.42 11.81
C GLY A 348 19.28 -9.98 10.81
N ILE A 349 18.70 -9.15 9.96
CA ILE A 349 17.61 -9.49 9.04
C ILE A 349 18.03 -9.07 7.63
N ASN A 350 17.65 -9.88 6.63
CA ASN A 350 17.86 -9.54 5.24
C ASN A 350 16.81 -8.52 4.77
N PRO A 351 17.19 -7.28 4.42
CA PRO A 351 16.22 -6.25 4.00
C PRO A 351 15.40 -6.63 2.76
N LEU A 352 15.86 -7.58 1.94
CA LEU A 352 15.16 -8.03 0.73
C LEU A 352 14.03 -9.02 1.03
N THR A 353 14.07 -9.72 2.18
CA THR A 353 13.13 -10.82 2.46
C THR A 353 12.32 -10.60 3.73
N VAL A 354 12.71 -9.63 4.56
CA VAL A 354 12.12 -9.40 5.88
C VAL A 354 10.62 -9.18 5.84
N VAL A 355 10.12 -8.47 4.83
CA VAL A 355 8.69 -8.17 4.67
C VAL A 355 7.92 -9.47 4.35
N ALA A 356 8.40 -10.26 3.39
CA ALA A 356 7.78 -11.54 3.07
C ALA A 356 7.83 -12.52 4.26
N GLU A 357 8.97 -12.54 4.99
CA GLU A 357 9.12 -13.37 6.20
C GLU A 357 8.06 -13.01 7.24
N GLY A 358 7.90 -11.74 7.57
CA GLY A 358 6.90 -11.29 8.53
C GLY A 358 5.47 -11.51 8.08
N ALA A 359 5.20 -11.26 6.80
CA ALA A 359 3.90 -11.53 6.20
C ALA A 359 3.52 -13.02 6.27
N SER A 360 4.50 -13.94 6.11
CA SER A 360 4.23 -15.37 6.25
C SER A 360 3.94 -15.79 7.70
N ILE A 361 4.62 -15.15 8.67
CA ILE A 361 4.33 -15.36 10.09
C ILE A 361 2.91 -14.92 10.43
N TYR A 362 2.51 -13.74 9.93
CA TYR A 362 1.14 -13.26 10.04
C TYR A 362 0.15 -14.23 9.36
N ALA A 363 0.46 -14.75 8.16
CA ALA A 363 -0.35 -15.76 7.50
C ALA A 363 -0.55 -17.03 8.36
N GLY A 364 0.48 -17.39 9.16
CA GLY A 364 0.40 -18.47 10.15
C GLY A 364 -0.55 -18.20 11.33
N THR A 365 -1.11 -17.00 11.46
CA THR A 365 -2.14 -16.66 12.48
C THR A 365 -3.57 -16.63 11.89
N ILE A 366 -3.71 -16.61 10.57
CA ILE A 366 -5.01 -16.50 9.89
C ILE A 366 -5.60 -17.89 9.65
N GLU A 367 -6.83 -18.11 10.12
CA GLU A 367 -7.55 -19.34 9.84
C GLU A 367 -7.95 -19.43 8.36
N ARG A 368 -7.73 -20.61 7.75
CA ARG A 368 -8.28 -20.89 6.41
C ARG A 368 -9.79 -20.91 6.44
N LYS A 369 -10.39 -20.33 5.42
CA LYS A 369 -11.80 -20.61 5.11
C LYS A 369 -11.88 -22.01 4.54
N PHE A 370 -12.53 -22.92 5.27
CA PHE A 370 -12.61 -24.31 4.85
C PHE A 370 -13.12 -24.46 3.41
N ALA A 371 -12.37 -25.20 2.58
CA ALA A 371 -12.99 -25.90 1.46
C ALA A 371 -13.97 -26.93 2.01
N GLU A 372 -15.17 -27.04 1.40
CA GLU A 372 -16.17 -28.00 1.86
C GLU A 372 -15.54 -29.41 1.97
N PRO A 373 -15.68 -30.09 3.13
CA PRO A 373 -15.13 -31.41 3.33
C PRO A 373 -15.71 -32.40 2.31
N GLN A 374 -14.87 -33.18 1.67
CA GLN A 374 -15.31 -33.98 0.52
C GLN A 374 -15.28 -35.50 0.71
N LYS A 375 -14.59 -36.04 1.74
CA LYS A 375 -14.30 -37.47 1.78
C LYS A 375 -14.53 -38.22 3.09
N HIS A 376 -14.41 -37.58 4.25
CA HIS A 376 -14.48 -38.22 5.54
C HIS A 376 -15.63 -37.68 6.39
N LYS A 377 -16.09 -38.52 7.36
CA LYS A 377 -17.30 -38.25 8.13
C LYS A 377 -17.12 -37.14 9.19
N PHE A 378 -15.89 -36.84 9.60
CA PHE A 378 -15.59 -35.98 10.75
C PHE A 378 -14.63 -34.87 10.40
N ALA A 379 -14.81 -33.72 11.04
CA ALA A 379 -13.92 -32.57 10.93
C ALA A 379 -13.74 -31.90 12.30
N LEU A 380 -12.66 -31.08 12.45
CA LEU A 380 -12.33 -30.32 13.64
C LEU A 380 -12.40 -28.82 13.36
N ILE A 381 -12.88 -28.09 14.35
CA ILE A 381 -12.69 -26.65 14.49
C ILE A 381 -11.85 -26.43 15.74
N LEU A 382 -10.81 -25.61 15.62
CA LEU A 382 -9.88 -25.26 16.70
C LEU A 382 -9.81 -23.75 16.83
N ASP A 383 -10.16 -23.23 18.01
CA ASP A 383 -10.13 -21.81 18.33
C ASP A 383 -9.15 -21.59 19.49
N TYR A 384 -8.05 -20.89 19.22
CA TYR A 384 -6.98 -20.60 20.17
C TYR A 384 -6.09 -19.48 19.64
N GLU A 385 -5.38 -18.83 20.56
CA GLU A 385 -4.35 -17.85 20.21
C GLU A 385 -3.10 -18.56 19.67
N LYS A 386 -2.63 -18.15 18.48
CA LYS A 386 -1.55 -18.83 17.76
C LYS A 386 -0.17 -18.25 18.00
N ILE A 387 -0.11 -17.02 18.51
CA ILE A 387 1.13 -16.26 18.71
C ILE A 387 1.02 -15.42 19.99
N GLY A 388 2.10 -15.30 20.74
CA GLY A 388 2.16 -14.52 21.98
C GLY A 388 3.27 -15.03 22.89
N PHE A 389 3.30 -14.56 24.17
CA PHE A 389 4.32 -14.94 25.13
C PHE A 389 3.74 -15.69 26.36
N LYS A 390 2.64 -16.39 26.18
CA LYS A 390 2.04 -17.21 27.26
C LYS A 390 2.89 -18.45 27.54
N ASP A 391 2.82 -18.94 28.77
CA ASP A 391 3.43 -20.22 29.18
C ASP A 391 2.47 -21.40 29.00
N SER A 392 1.18 -21.13 28.81
CA SER A 392 0.17 -22.11 28.41
C SER A 392 -0.90 -21.47 27.54
N ILE A 393 -1.53 -22.27 26.68
CA ILE A 393 -2.60 -21.84 25.79
C ILE A 393 -3.88 -22.59 26.08
N ASP A 394 -5.00 -21.88 26.02
CA ASP A 394 -6.34 -22.44 26.10
C ASP A 394 -6.88 -22.64 24.69
N ILE A 395 -7.34 -23.84 24.39
CA ILE A 395 -7.91 -24.22 23.13
C ILE A 395 -9.37 -24.59 23.33
N ASN A 396 -10.29 -23.91 22.65
CA ASN A 396 -11.65 -24.35 22.50
C ASN A 396 -11.76 -25.10 21.16
N GLY A 397 -12.27 -26.30 21.16
CA GLY A 397 -12.39 -27.07 19.95
C GLY A 397 -13.74 -27.77 19.85
N LYS A 398 -14.08 -28.14 18.62
CA LYS A 398 -15.28 -28.91 18.31
C LYS A 398 -14.98 -29.93 17.22
N ALA A 399 -15.26 -31.19 17.54
CA ALA A 399 -15.42 -32.25 16.54
C ALA A 399 -16.87 -32.25 16.04
N PHE A 400 -17.10 -32.42 14.76
CA PHE A 400 -18.44 -32.50 14.20
C PHE A 400 -18.52 -33.55 13.08
N SER A 401 -19.72 -34.11 12.89
CA SER A 401 -20.01 -35.04 11.82
C SER A 401 -20.55 -34.29 10.60
N LEU A 402 -20.05 -34.64 9.43
CA LEU A 402 -20.51 -34.10 8.14
C LEU A 402 -21.78 -34.78 7.63
N ASP A 403 -22.11 -35.96 8.19
CA ASP A 403 -23.33 -36.71 7.84
C ASP A 403 -24.57 -36.25 8.65
N GLY A 404 -24.48 -35.20 9.44
CA GLY A 404 -25.56 -34.65 10.27
C GLY A 404 -25.39 -34.86 11.76
N ASN A 405 -26.50 -34.95 12.52
CA ASN A 405 -26.45 -35.05 13.98
C ASN A 405 -25.79 -36.38 14.41
N PHE A 406 -24.66 -36.23 15.13
CA PHE A 406 -23.89 -37.35 15.67
C PHE A 406 -23.58 -37.08 17.15
N SER A 407 -23.63 -38.10 18.00
CA SER A 407 -23.27 -38.00 19.40
C SER A 407 -21.82 -38.44 19.60
N PHE A 408 -21.01 -37.61 20.20
CA PHE A 408 -19.61 -37.90 20.54
C PHE A 408 -19.45 -38.47 21.97
N LEU A 409 -20.54 -38.96 22.57
CA LEU A 409 -20.43 -39.60 23.87
C LEU A 409 -19.44 -40.78 23.79
N ASP A 410 -18.54 -40.86 24.77
CA ASP A 410 -17.47 -41.85 24.85
C ASP A 410 -16.34 -41.71 23.80
N TYR A 411 -16.33 -40.61 23.06
CA TYR A 411 -15.18 -40.18 22.24
C TYR A 411 -14.24 -39.32 23.03
N HIS A 412 -12.94 -39.37 22.74
CA HIS A 412 -11.96 -38.49 23.33
C HIS A 412 -10.94 -38.00 22.33
N ILE A 413 -10.24 -36.93 22.69
CA ILE A 413 -9.10 -36.42 21.93
C ILE A 413 -7.81 -36.60 22.73
N GLU A 414 -6.72 -36.73 21.98
CA GLU A 414 -5.36 -36.72 22.47
C GLU A 414 -4.55 -35.64 21.77
N ALA A 415 -3.84 -34.81 22.57
CA ALA A 415 -2.85 -33.87 22.10
C ALA A 415 -1.46 -34.47 22.30
N ILE A 416 -0.73 -34.65 21.20
CA ILE A 416 0.60 -35.27 21.16
C ILE A 416 1.60 -34.22 20.73
N ARG A 417 2.61 -33.93 21.55
CA ARG A 417 3.68 -33.01 21.19
C ARG A 417 4.52 -33.59 20.05
N THR A 418 4.67 -32.86 18.95
CA THR A 418 5.30 -33.39 17.72
C THR A 418 6.81 -33.57 17.85
N ILE A 419 7.49 -32.81 18.70
CA ILE A 419 8.95 -32.84 18.85
C ILE A 419 9.49 -34.14 19.45
N ASP A 420 8.74 -34.74 20.39
CA ASP A 420 9.13 -35.92 21.16
C ASP A 420 8.09 -37.06 21.12
N ASN A 421 6.97 -36.87 20.43
CA ASN A 421 5.81 -37.76 20.40
C ASN A 421 5.22 -38.06 21.77
N GLU A 422 5.34 -37.13 22.72
CA GLU A 422 4.77 -37.28 24.04
C GLU A 422 3.27 -36.98 24.05
N LEU A 423 2.45 -37.86 24.65
CA LEU A 423 1.05 -37.57 24.91
C LEU A 423 0.98 -36.56 26.08
N VAL A 424 0.65 -35.30 25.75
CA VAL A 424 0.60 -34.22 26.76
C VAL A 424 -0.79 -34.03 27.38
N LYS A 425 -1.85 -34.39 26.64
CA LYS A 425 -3.22 -34.23 27.16
C LYS A 425 -4.17 -35.24 26.52
N ARG A 426 -5.08 -35.79 27.31
CA ARG A 426 -6.27 -36.53 26.89
C ARG A 426 -7.50 -35.85 27.45
N GLN A 427 -8.56 -35.70 26.65
CA GLN A 427 -9.80 -35.04 27.05
C GLN A 427 -11.00 -35.71 26.36
N ASP A 428 -12.02 -36.05 27.15
CA ASP A 428 -13.28 -36.56 26.61
C ASP A 428 -14.06 -35.46 25.92
N LEU A 429 -14.77 -35.81 24.85
CA LEU A 429 -15.69 -34.93 24.14
C LEU A 429 -17.05 -34.90 24.85
N ASP A 430 -17.74 -33.76 24.79
CA ASP A 430 -19.15 -33.74 25.16
C ASP A 430 -20.05 -34.37 24.07
N MET A 431 -21.34 -34.49 24.32
CA MET A 431 -22.30 -35.10 23.36
C MET A 431 -22.34 -34.37 22.02
N ASP A 432 -22.05 -33.07 22.03
CA ASP A 432 -22.06 -32.18 20.84
C ASP A 432 -20.68 -32.08 20.18
N GLY A 433 -19.68 -32.80 20.69
CA GLY A 433 -18.30 -32.83 20.21
C GLY A 433 -17.41 -31.70 20.68
N ASN A 434 -17.83 -30.86 21.64
CA ASN A 434 -17.00 -29.78 22.15
C ASN A 434 -15.97 -30.30 23.16
N PHE A 435 -14.82 -29.62 23.20
CA PHE A 435 -13.74 -29.88 24.15
C PHE A 435 -12.96 -28.61 24.50
N LYS A 436 -12.24 -28.67 25.62
CA LYS A 436 -11.32 -27.62 26.04
C LYS A 436 -10.00 -28.22 26.46
N LEU A 437 -8.91 -27.74 25.86
CA LEU A 437 -7.55 -28.12 26.26
C LEU A 437 -6.84 -26.92 26.81
N ASN A 438 -5.99 -27.19 27.83
CA ASN A 438 -4.95 -26.26 28.25
C ASN A 438 -3.62 -26.98 28.06
N LEU A 439 -2.73 -26.43 27.22
CA LEU A 439 -1.44 -27.01 26.85
C LEU A 439 -0.30 -26.09 27.29
N ASP A 440 0.71 -26.63 27.92
CA ASP A 440 1.93 -25.91 28.27
C ASP A 440 2.78 -25.69 27.04
N VAL A 441 3.28 -24.45 26.85
CA VAL A 441 4.09 -23.99 25.75
C VAL A 441 5.38 -23.37 26.27
N ALA A 442 6.46 -24.15 26.25
CA ALA A 442 7.74 -23.78 26.86
C ALA A 442 8.78 -23.30 25.84
N ASP A 443 8.69 -23.77 24.60
CA ASP A 443 9.64 -23.49 23.54
C ASP A 443 9.20 -22.30 22.70
N ASP A 444 10.11 -21.72 21.92
CA ASP A 444 9.79 -20.64 20.97
C ASP A 444 8.75 -21.08 19.94
N TYR A 445 8.72 -22.38 19.64
CA TYR A 445 7.73 -22.99 18.78
C TYR A 445 7.19 -24.28 19.38
N ASN A 446 5.86 -24.39 19.46
CA ASN A 446 5.15 -25.53 20.02
C ASN A 446 4.12 -26.07 19.02
N GLU A 447 4.15 -27.35 18.77
CA GLU A 447 3.21 -28.01 17.86
C GLU A 447 2.69 -29.32 18.50
N PHE A 448 1.37 -29.47 18.42
CA PHE A 448 0.67 -30.63 18.97
C PHE A 448 -0.23 -31.24 17.89
N LEU A 449 -0.06 -32.52 17.63
CA LEU A 449 -0.97 -33.30 16.78
C LEU A 449 -2.22 -33.65 17.59
N ILE A 450 -3.40 -33.45 16.99
CA ILE A 450 -4.68 -33.75 17.60
C ILE A 450 -5.27 -35.02 16.94
N ASN A 451 -5.45 -36.03 17.73
CA ASN A 451 -6.09 -37.27 17.32
C ASN A 451 -7.44 -37.42 18.03
N ILE A 452 -8.45 -37.93 17.32
CA ILE A 452 -9.74 -38.33 17.90
C ILE A 452 -9.80 -39.86 17.96
N TYR A 453 -10.29 -40.39 19.08
CA TYR A 453 -10.50 -41.81 19.26
C TYR A 453 -11.98 -42.09 19.57
N ASP A 454 -12.49 -43.20 19.05
CA ASP A 454 -13.85 -43.68 19.31
C ASP A 454 -13.93 -44.45 20.63
N GLU A 455 -15.13 -44.91 21.00
CA GLU A 455 -15.44 -45.73 22.20
C GLU A 455 -14.63 -47.03 22.30
N ASN A 456 -14.04 -47.49 21.19
CA ASN A 456 -13.22 -48.70 21.14
C ASN A 456 -11.72 -48.40 21.07
N GLU A 457 -11.29 -47.19 21.43
CA GLU A 457 -9.90 -46.72 21.34
C GLU A 457 -9.32 -46.80 19.89
N LYS A 458 -10.17 -46.70 18.88
CA LYS A 458 -9.74 -46.67 17.50
C LYS A 458 -9.62 -45.25 17.00
N LEU A 459 -8.50 -44.93 16.35
CA LEU A 459 -8.26 -43.64 15.72
C LEU A 459 -9.34 -43.36 14.65
N VAL A 460 -10.00 -42.22 14.76
CA VAL A 460 -11.02 -41.72 13.84
C VAL A 460 -10.34 -40.98 12.69
N GLU A 461 -10.72 -41.30 11.46
CA GLU A 461 -10.28 -40.53 10.30
C GLU A 461 -11.04 -39.19 10.22
N ILE A 462 -10.34 -38.11 10.17
CA ILE A 462 -10.86 -36.76 9.97
C ILE A 462 -10.59 -36.33 8.54
N ASP A 463 -11.47 -35.47 7.99
CA ASP A 463 -11.37 -34.96 6.62
C ASP A 463 -10.02 -34.35 6.32
N GLU A 464 -9.50 -34.59 5.12
CA GLU A 464 -8.18 -34.11 4.70
C GLU A 464 -8.05 -32.57 4.66
N ASN A 465 -9.17 -31.86 4.56
CA ASN A 465 -9.22 -30.38 4.62
C ASN A 465 -9.37 -29.85 6.04
N SER A 466 -9.61 -30.74 7.02
CA SER A 466 -9.72 -30.35 8.42
C SER A 466 -8.35 -30.23 9.08
N PRO A 467 -8.13 -29.23 9.96
CA PRO A 467 -6.93 -29.17 10.76
C PRO A 467 -6.84 -30.39 11.70
N ASN A 468 -5.63 -30.85 11.95
CA ASN A 468 -5.35 -31.89 12.92
C ASN A 468 -4.17 -31.51 13.83
N SER A 469 -3.78 -30.26 13.85
CA SER A 469 -2.68 -29.77 14.70
C SER A 469 -2.98 -28.40 15.30
N ILE A 470 -2.41 -28.18 16.48
CA ILE A 470 -2.36 -26.91 17.17
C ILE A 470 -0.90 -26.44 17.12
N SER A 471 -0.66 -25.20 16.73
CA SER A 471 0.68 -24.61 16.73
C SER A 471 0.66 -23.27 17.46
N TYR A 472 1.65 -23.05 18.30
CA TYR A 472 1.83 -21.80 19.02
C TYR A 472 3.26 -21.31 18.89
N THR A 473 3.42 -20.06 18.49
CA THR A 473 4.73 -19.41 18.32
C THR A 473 4.91 -18.33 19.36
N ARG A 474 6.04 -18.33 20.06
CA ARG A 474 6.39 -17.25 20.99
C ARG A 474 6.97 -16.08 20.21
N ALA A 475 6.13 -15.10 19.93
CA ALA A 475 6.51 -13.89 19.21
C ALA A 475 5.53 -12.75 19.53
N ILE A 476 5.89 -11.54 19.11
CA ILE A 476 5.04 -10.36 19.23
C ILE A 476 3.86 -10.49 18.27
N ASN A 477 2.64 -10.25 18.79
CA ASN A 477 1.41 -10.29 17.99
C ASN A 477 1.30 -9.03 17.12
N PRO A 478 0.90 -9.13 15.83
CA PRO A 478 0.53 -7.96 15.05
C PRO A 478 -0.68 -7.27 15.71
N GLY A 479 -0.46 -6.04 16.18
CA GLY A 479 -1.51 -5.22 16.79
C GLY A 479 -2.44 -4.58 15.76
N CYS A 480 -3.24 -3.60 16.20
CA CYS A 480 -4.15 -2.87 15.33
C CYS A 480 -3.40 -1.96 14.36
N ASN A 481 -3.86 -1.91 13.11
CA ASN A 481 -3.46 -0.91 12.13
C ASN A 481 -4.21 0.42 12.37
N ILE A 482 -3.71 1.50 11.78
CA ILE A 482 -4.37 2.80 11.74
C ILE A 482 -4.69 3.20 10.30
N LEU A 483 -5.73 3.99 10.14
CA LEU A 483 -6.14 4.53 8.84
C LEU A 483 -5.07 5.51 8.32
N PRO A 484 -4.54 5.31 7.10
CA PRO A 484 -3.45 6.14 6.57
C PRO A 484 -3.88 7.55 6.15
N SER A 485 -5.17 7.72 5.79
CA SER A 485 -5.75 9.00 5.36
C SER A 485 -7.21 9.08 5.76
N SER A 486 -7.71 10.29 5.94
CA SER A 486 -9.12 10.52 6.25
C SER A 486 -10.03 10.08 5.10
N ILE A 487 -11.23 9.59 5.43
CA ILE A 487 -12.28 9.25 4.48
C ILE A 487 -13.42 10.25 4.66
N CYS A 488 -13.74 10.97 3.59
CA CYS A 488 -14.76 11.99 3.60
C CYS A 488 -15.81 11.80 2.51
N LEU A 489 -16.98 12.34 2.76
CA LEU A 489 -18.09 12.43 1.83
C LEU A 489 -18.17 13.86 1.27
N TYR A 490 -18.39 13.98 -0.02
CA TYR A 490 -18.65 15.28 -0.66
C TYR A 490 -20.09 15.71 -0.40
N LEU A 491 -20.25 16.87 0.21
CA LEU A 491 -21.54 17.53 0.46
C LEU A 491 -21.43 19.00 0.05
N ASP A 492 -22.15 19.41 -0.96
CA ASP A 492 -22.27 20.82 -1.38
C ASP A 492 -23.73 21.31 -1.30
N GLU A 493 -23.96 22.58 -1.69
CA GLU A 493 -25.29 23.20 -1.66
C GLU A 493 -26.29 22.51 -2.62
N ASP A 494 -25.77 21.86 -3.69
CA ASP A 494 -26.55 21.13 -4.69
C ASP A 494 -26.64 19.62 -4.37
N SER A 495 -26.11 19.20 -3.20
CA SER A 495 -26.09 17.78 -2.81
C SER A 495 -27.53 17.25 -2.61
N SER A 496 -27.76 16.05 -3.10
CA SER A 496 -29.01 15.30 -2.85
C SER A 496 -29.20 14.88 -1.38
N LEU A 497 -28.23 15.21 -0.51
CA LEU A 497 -28.16 14.80 0.89
C LEU A 497 -27.86 15.97 1.82
N GLU A 498 -28.49 15.98 3.01
CA GLU A 498 -28.16 16.90 4.09
C GLU A 498 -27.90 16.18 5.41
N LEU A 499 -26.97 16.72 6.21
CA LEU A 499 -26.76 16.35 7.61
C LEU A 499 -27.61 17.26 8.48
N ARG A 500 -28.46 16.67 9.32
CA ARG A 500 -29.21 17.45 10.35
C ARG A 500 -28.53 17.26 11.69
N ASN A 501 -27.69 18.22 12.09
CA ASN A 501 -27.21 18.27 13.45
C ASN A 501 -28.35 18.66 14.41
N VAL A 502 -28.68 17.75 15.30
CA VAL A 502 -29.79 17.93 16.26
C VAL A 502 -29.46 18.99 17.36
N ASN A 503 -28.23 19.50 17.43
CA ASN A 503 -27.74 20.28 18.58
C ASN A 503 -27.11 21.66 18.29
N GLU A 504 -27.24 22.24 17.10
CA GLU A 504 -26.74 23.61 16.89
C GLU A 504 -27.78 24.52 16.26
N TRP A 505 -28.60 25.15 17.14
CA TRP A 505 -29.22 26.43 16.85
C TRP A 505 -28.12 27.50 16.99
N ILE A 506 -27.43 27.85 15.91
CA ILE A 506 -26.55 29.00 15.90
C ILE A 506 -27.44 30.22 15.67
N ASP A 507 -27.45 31.09 16.65
CA ASP A 507 -28.14 32.40 16.67
C ASP A 507 -27.57 33.30 15.55
N LEU A 508 -28.38 33.62 14.55
CA LEU A 508 -28.02 34.35 13.32
C LEU A 508 -28.06 35.86 13.49
N ASP A 509 -27.69 36.41 14.66
CA ASP A 509 -27.63 37.84 14.88
C ASP A 509 -26.25 38.30 15.38
N SER A 510 -25.25 38.35 14.49
CA SER A 510 -24.06 39.21 14.69
C SER A 510 -23.42 39.56 13.35
N ASP A 511 -23.28 40.87 13.11
CA ASP A 511 -22.66 41.51 11.94
C ASP A 511 -21.15 41.19 11.72
N VAL A 512 -20.84 39.97 11.26
CA VAL A 512 -19.46 39.60 10.82
C VAL A 512 -19.53 38.75 9.55
N ASP A 513 -20.22 39.22 8.52
CA ASP A 513 -20.80 38.33 7.53
C ASP A 513 -20.06 38.19 6.19
N TYR A 514 -18.94 38.83 5.96
CA TYR A 514 -18.26 38.67 4.66
C TYR A 514 -17.16 37.59 4.65
N VAL A 515 -16.64 37.23 5.81
CA VAL A 515 -15.54 36.22 5.92
C VAL A 515 -16.10 34.81 6.12
N ASN A 516 -17.23 34.68 6.82
CA ASN A 516 -17.86 33.38 7.08
C ASN A 516 -18.62 32.78 5.87
N ASP A 517 -19.02 33.59 4.89
CA ASP A 517 -19.71 33.10 3.69
C ASP A 517 -18.74 32.38 2.74
N TYR A 518 -17.47 32.78 2.68
CA TYR A 518 -16.45 32.08 1.90
C TYR A 518 -16.03 30.74 2.51
N SER A 519 -15.88 30.68 3.84
CA SER A 519 -15.53 29.41 4.51
C SER A 519 -16.65 28.36 4.44
N LYS A 520 -17.92 28.79 4.41
CA LYS A 520 -19.06 27.89 4.20
C LYS A 520 -19.16 27.37 2.77
N ARG A 521 -18.78 28.17 1.76
CA ARG A 521 -18.76 27.74 0.35
C ARG A 521 -17.64 26.76 0.02
N PHE A 522 -16.57 26.73 0.81
CA PHE A 522 -15.38 25.92 0.53
C PHE A 522 -15.23 24.66 1.41
N ASN A 523 -16.11 24.44 2.39
CA ASN A 523 -16.02 23.29 3.27
C ASN A 523 -17.03 22.20 2.88
N SER A 524 -16.80 21.55 1.75
CA SER A 524 -17.65 20.46 1.23
C SER A 524 -17.24 19.07 1.74
N SER A 525 -16.15 18.96 2.50
CA SER A 525 -15.67 17.71 3.08
C SER A 525 -16.38 17.39 4.39
N HIS A 526 -17.20 16.36 4.39
CA HIS A 526 -17.67 15.76 5.62
C HIS A 526 -16.81 14.56 5.98
N VAL A 527 -15.90 14.71 6.95
CA VAL A 527 -14.98 13.64 7.38
C VAL A 527 -15.76 12.60 8.17
N ILE A 528 -15.86 11.39 7.63
CA ILE A 528 -16.51 10.26 8.30
C ILE A 528 -15.49 9.52 9.18
N LEU A 529 -14.33 9.17 8.66
CA LEU A 529 -13.23 8.53 9.40
C LEU A 529 -11.96 9.37 9.26
N SER A 530 -11.23 9.53 10.35
CA SER A 530 -10.04 10.39 10.40
C SER A 530 -8.75 9.60 10.20
N LYS A 531 -7.76 10.23 9.59
CA LYS A 531 -6.37 9.73 9.59
C LYS A 531 -5.96 9.39 11.02
N GLY A 532 -5.39 8.21 11.23
CA GLY A 532 -4.97 7.72 12.54
C GLY A 532 -6.01 6.92 13.32
N ASP A 533 -7.27 6.84 12.86
CA ASP A 533 -8.27 5.97 13.48
C ASP A 533 -7.79 4.52 13.42
N LYS A 534 -7.95 3.78 14.54
CA LYS A 534 -7.59 2.36 14.61
C LYS A 534 -8.55 1.51 13.79
N ILE A 535 -8.02 0.60 12.98
CA ILE A 535 -8.79 -0.34 12.17
C ILE A 535 -8.61 -1.78 12.69
N PRO A 536 -9.63 -2.65 12.57
CA PRO A 536 -10.91 -2.42 11.89
C PRO A 536 -11.82 -1.43 12.61
N ILE A 537 -12.55 -0.62 11.83
CA ILE A 537 -13.48 0.39 12.34
C ILE A 537 -14.77 0.38 11.54
N SER A 538 -15.89 0.69 12.21
CA SER A 538 -17.17 0.93 11.54
C SER A 538 -17.82 2.15 12.16
N LYS A 539 -18.32 3.05 11.30
CA LYS A 539 -19.02 4.26 11.72
C LYS A 539 -20.34 4.38 10.95
N LYS A 540 -21.39 4.66 11.69
CA LYS A 540 -22.73 4.88 11.14
C LYS A 540 -23.07 6.36 11.23
N GLU A 541 -23.54 6.92 10.13
CA GLU A 541 -24.04 8.30 10.06
C GLU A 541 -25.42 8.33 9.40
N VAL A 542 -26.18 9.39 9.69
CA VAL A 542 -27.55 9.54 9.22
C VAL A 542 -27.67 10.78 8.37
N PHE A 543 -28.14 10.60 7.15
CA PHE A 543 -28.39 11.64 6.17
C PHE A 543 -29.89 11.74 5.86
N TYR A 544 -30.29 12.86 5.25
CA TYR A 544 -31.65 13.05 4.82
C TYR A 544 -31.67 13.50 3.37
N THR A 545 -32.65 13.02 2.60
CA THR A 545 -32.81 13.41 1.20
C THR A 545 -33.25 14.86 1.06
N THR A 546 -32.59 15.62 0.21
CA THR A 546 -32.98 17.02 -0.11
C THR A 546 -34.10 17.10 -1.14
N GLU A 547 -34.32 16.01 -1.89
CA GLU A 547 -35.36 15.88 -2.91
C GLU A 547 -36.10 14.55 -2.76
N SER A 548 -37.21 14.40 -3.50
CA SER A 548 -37.96 13.14 -3.59
C SER A 548 -37.45 12.35 -4.78
N ILE A 549 -37.38 11.01 -4.66
CA ILE A 549 -37.06 10.11 -5.76
C ILE A 549 -38.28 9.28 -6.09
N LYS A 550 -38.71 9.32 -7.33
CA LYS A 550 -39.84 8.50 -7.78
C LYS A 550 -39.33 7.21 -8.40
N LYS A 551 -40.05 6.15 -8.10
CA LYS A 551 -39.75 4.85 -8.69
C LYS A 551 -39.81 4.91 -10.21
N GLY A 552 -38.69 4.53 -10.85
CA GLY A 552 -38.51 4.48 -12.30
C GLY A 552 -38.08 5.78 -12.97
N ASP A 553 -37.83 6.85 -12.17
CA ASP A 553 -37.22 8.10 -12.67
C ASP A 553 -35.68 8.04 -12.63
N ASP A 554 -35.04 8.95 -13.38
CA ASP A 554 -33.59 9.09 -13.44
C ASP A 554 -33.01 9.94 -12.28
N ASP A 555 -33.86 10.44 -11.39
CA ASP A 555 -33.43 11.18 -10.20
C ASP A 555 -32.67 10.24 -9.26
N ALA A 556 -31.48 10.65 -8.77
CA ALA A 556 -30.62 9.80 -7.98
C ALA A 556 -30.04 10.49 -6.74
N ILE A 557 -29.87 9.71 -5.67
CA ILE A 557 -29.04 10.05 -4.52
C ILE A 557 -27.61 9.61 -4.84
N ARG A 558 -26.65 10.51 -4.61
CA ARG A 558 -25.23 10.23 -4.85
C ARG A 558 -24.43 10.41 -3.58
N PHE A 559 -23.65 9.39 -3.24
CA PHE A 559 -22.62 9.43 -2.20
C PHE A 559 -21.26 9.34 -2.89
N SER A 560 -20.56 10.47 -2.99
CA SER A 560 -19.21 10.51 -3.56
C SER A 560 -18.21 10.54 -2.41
N PHE A 561 -17.43 9.47 -2.29
CA PHE A 561 -16.45 9.27 -1.21
C PHE A 561 -15.06 9.58 -1.70
N TYR A 562 -14.32 10.30 -0.87
CA TYR A 562 -12.94 10.71 -1.15
C TYR A 562 -12.01 10.34 0.00
N CYS A 563 -10.72 10.19 -0.32
CA CYS A 563 -9.66 9.91 0.64
C CYS A 563 -8.58 10.98 0.54
N GLY A 564 -8.25 11.61 1.65
CA GLY A 564 -7.24 12.66 1.76
C GLY A 564 -7.56 13.71 2.80
N GLU A 565 -6.66 14.68 2.95
CA GLU A 565 -6.70 15.69 3.99
C GLU A 565 -7.08 17.09 3.48
N LEU A 566 -7.39 17.24 2.19
CA LEU A 566 -7.78 18.53 1.63
C LEU A 566 -9.18 18.94 2.09
N ILE A 567 -9.34 20.22 2.40
CA ILE A 567 -10.59 20.79 2.92
C ILE A 567 -11.79 20.57 1.97
N MET A 568 -11.52 20.64 0.66
CA MET A 568 -12.54 20.35 -0.35
C MET A 568 -12.44 18.87 -0.77
N ALA A 569 -13.51 18.12 -0.51
CA ALA A 569 -13.54 16.68 -0.74
C ALA A 569 -13.19 16.30 -2.18
N ASN A 570 -13.73 16.99 -3.17
CA ASN A 570 -13.52 16.73 -4.59
C ASN A 570 -12.08 16.95 -5.08
N TYR A 571 -11.20 17.50 -4.26
CA TYR A 571 -9.78 17.63 -4.55
C TYR A 571 -8.92 16.52 -3.93
N ASN A 572 -9.52 15.71 -3.08
CA ASN A 572 -8.93 14.47 -2.58
C ASN A 572 -9.07 13.35 -3.63
N THR A 573 -8.49 12.20 -3.35
CA THR A 573 -8.61 11.02 -4.24
C THR A 573 -10.03 10.45 -4.16
N LEU A 574 -10.77 10.43 -5.26
CA LEU A 574 -12.08 9.80 -5.34
C LEU A 574 -11.96 8.30 -5.10
N LEU A 575 -12.60 7.79 -4.05
CA LEU A 575 -12.67 6.37 -3.74
C LEU A 575 -13.74 5.65 -4.56
N GLY A 576 -14.82 6.36 -4.87
CA GLY A 576 -15.94 5.86 -5.65
C GLY A 576 -17.25 6.53 -5.28
N GLU A 577 -18.28 6.16 -6.04
CA GLU A 577 -19.62 6.68 -5.84
C GLU A 577 -20.62 5.55 -5.61
N MET A 578 -21.55 5.77 -4.67
CA MET A 578 -22.77 4.98 -4.54
C MET A 578 -23.91 5.83 -5.09
N VAL A 579 -24.59 5.30 -6.10
CA VAL A 579 -25.75 5.96 -6.72
C VAL A 579 -26.97 5.10 -6.45
N ILE A 580 -28.03 5.71 -5.94
CA ILE A 580 -29.34 5.07 -5.72
C ILE A 580 -30.34 5.85 -6.54
N ASP A 581 -30.84 5.31 -7.64
CA ASP A 581 -31.78 5.95 -8.54
C ASP A 581 -33.22 5.39 -8.39
N GLY A 582 -34.13 5.95 -9.16
CA GLY A 582 -35.52 5.52 -9.12
C GLY A 582 -35.77 4.08 -9.58
N ASN A 583 -34.82 3.46 -10.30
CA ASN A 583 -34.91 2.05 -10.70
C ASN A 583 -34.48 1.12 -9.56
N ASP A 584 -33.68 1.60 -8.64
CA ASP A 584 -33.18 0.82 -7.51
C ASP A 584 -34.18 0.77 -6.35
N VAL A 585 -35.05 1.78 -6.23
CA VAL A 585 -36.00 1.88 -5.11
C VAL A 585 -37.27 1.08 -5.35
N MET A 586 -37.77 0.42 -4.30
CA MET A 586 -38.99 -0.40 -4.37
C MET A 586 -40.28 0.43 -4.45
N ASP A 587 -40.27 1.69 -3.96
CA ASP A 587 -41.41 2.61 -3.94
C ASP A 587 -40.88 4.05 -3.95
N ASP A 588 -41.74 5.06 -4.16
CA ASP A 588 -41.36 6.46 -4.15
C ASP A 588 -40.74 6.84 -2.79
N LEU A 589 -39.64 7.56 -2.83
CA LEU A 589 -38.92 8.04 -1.66
C LEU A 589 -39.19 9.52 -1.47
N PRO A 590 -39.90 9.94 -0.40
CA PRO A 590 -40.19 11.36 -0.16
C PRO A 590 -38.94 12.16 0.20
N LYS A 591 -38.96 13.46 -0.12
CA LYS A 591 -37.98 14.43 0.42
C LYS A 591 -37.94 14.38 1.96
N GLY A 592 -36.75 14.45 2.53
CA GLY A 592 -36.52 14.38 3.97
C GLY A 592 -36.54 12.95 4.53
N SER A 593 -36.48 11.95 3.64
CA SER A 593 -36.33 10.55 4.05
C SER A 593 -34.98 10.32 4.66
N GLU A 594 -34.97 9.53 5.74
CA GLU A 594 -33.75 9.12 6.44
C GLU A 594 -32.97 8.06 5.65
N ILE A 595 -31.65 8.21 5.63
CA ILE A 595 -30.70 7.24 5.07
C ILE A 595 -29.61 6.99 6.11
N GLU A 596 -29.51 5.76 6.56
CA GLU A 596 -28.45 5.30 7.46
C GLU A 596 -27.28 4.80 6.63
N LEU A 597 -26.16 5.54 6.64
CA LEU A 597 -24.92 5.15 5.98
C LEU A 597 -23.99 4.49 7.00
N ASN A 598 -23.59 3.24 6.73
CA ASN A 598 -22.57 2.53 7.47
C ASN A 598 -21.30 2.43 6.63
N LEU A 599 -20.22 3.02 7.13
CA LEU A 599 -18.89 2.94 6.53
C LEU A 599 -18.01 2.09 7.43
N SER A 600 -17.38 1.05 6.87
CA SER A 600 -16.47 0.19 7.61
C SER A 600 -15.16 0.01 6.87
N VAL A 601 -14.07 -0.08 7.63
CA VAL A 601 -12.74 -0.40 7.14
C VAL A 601 -12.27 -1.65 7.88
N ASP A 602 -11.89 -2.67 7.13
CA ASP A 602 -11.39 -3.92 7.70
C ASP A 602 -9.89 -3.85 8.04
N GLU A 603 -9.36 -4.91 8.60
CA GLU A 603 -7.94 -5.05 8.97
C GLU A 603 -6.97 -4.90 7.79
N SER A 604 -7.45 -5.09 6.57
CA SER A 604 -6.70 -4.97 5.31
C SER A 604 -6.80 -3.58 4.67
N ASN A 605 -7.34 -2.56 5.36
CA ASN A 605 -7.67 -1.23 4.81
C ASN A 605 -8.71 -1.28 3.65
N LEU A 606 -9.51 -2.33 3.56
CA LEU A 606 -10.59 -2.37 2.59
C LEU A 606 -11.82 -1.67 3.14
N ILE A 607 -12.35 -0.76 2.35
CA ILE A 607 -13.47 0.10 2.72
C ILE A 607 -14.75 -0.53 2.16
N ASN A 608 -15.78 -0.64 3.01
CA ASN A 608 -17.10 -1.11 2.63
C ASN A 608 -18.13 -0.06 3.03
N PHE A 609 -19.12 0.14 2.16
CA PHE A 609 -20.24 1.08 2.37
C PHE A 609 -21.56 0.34 2.26
N GLU A 610 -22.46 0.67 3.17
CA GLU A 610 -23.83 0.18 3.15
C GLU A 610 -24.77 1.34 3.48
N ALA A 611 -25.75 1.62 2.61
CA ALA A 611 -26.82 2.57 2.87
C ALA A 611 -28.11 1.81 3.15
N PHE A 612 -28.76 2.06 4.28
CA PHE A 612 -30.07 1.54 4.61
C PHE A 612 -31.10 2.66 4.61
N ILE A 613 -32.17 2.49 3.89
CA ILE A 613 -33.31 3.43 3.84
C ILE A 613 -34.47 2.85 4.67
N PRO A 614 -34.67 3.33 5.92
CA PRO A 614 -35.71 2.78 6.82
C PRO A 614 -37.11 2.85 6.25
N TYR A 615 -37.44 3.94 5.52
CA TYR A 615 -38.75 4.14 4.90
C TYR A 615 -39.09 3.02 3.91
N LEU A 616 -38.14 2.58 3.11
CA LEU A 616 -38.28 1.49 2.13
C LEU A 616 -37.97 0.11 2.74
N ARG A 617 -37.34 0.04 3.90
CA ARG A 617 -36.73 -1.16 4.51
C ARG A 617 -35.79 -1.86 3.55
N GLN A 618 -35.00 -1.08 2.82
CA GLN A 618 -34.12 -1.55 1.76
C GLN A 618 -32.69 -1.14 2.06
N SER A 619 -31.75 -2.09 1.87
CA SER A 619 -30.30 -1.87 1.97
C SER A 619 -29.69 -1.85 0.57
N PHE A 620 -28.72 -0.98 0.41
CA PHE A 620 -27.89 -0.85 -0.78
C PHE A 620 -26.46 -1.02 -0.34
N SER A 621 -25.82 -2.09 -0.80
CA SER A 621 -24.39 -2.32 -0.61
C SER A 621 -23.76 -2.34 -1.99
N ASN A 622 -22.85 -1.41 -2.25
CA ASN A 622 -22.07 -1.45 -3.46
C ASN A 622 -20.60 -1.64 -3.12
N SER A 623 -19.99 -2.70 -3.66
CA SER A 623 -18.60 -2.60 -4.05
C SER A 623 -18.54 -1.51 -5.11
N PHE A 624 -17.69 -0.50 -4.93
CA PHE A 624 -17.53 0.59 -5.90
C PHE A 624 -17.45 0.08 -7.32
N ILE A 625 -18.37 0.52 -8.17
CA ILE A 625 -18.22 0.34 -9.61
C ILE A 625 -17.28 1.44 -10.06
N PHE A 626 -15.97 1.17 -10.07
CA PHE A 626 -15.03 2.02 -10.78
C PHE A 626 -15.21 1.77 -12.28
N ASN A 627 -16.07 2.55 -12.93
CA ASN A 627 -16.20 2.58 -14.39
C ASN A 627 -14.97 3.25 -15.07
N ASN A 628 -13.78 3.19 -14.43
CA ASN A 628 -12.58 3.85 -14.95
C ASN A 628 -12.08 3.25 -16.27
N TYR A 629 -12.42 2.00 -16.59
CA TYR A 629 -12.05 1.40 -17.88
C TYR A 629 -12.77 2.01 -19.10
N ASN A 630 -13.92 2.66 -18.89
CA ASN A 630 -14.68 3.29 -20.00
C ASN A 630 -14.24 4.75 -20.29
N ASN A 631 -13.48 5.38 -19.42
CA ASN A 631 -13.07 6.79 -19.55
C ASN A 631 -11.64 6.96 -20.08
N TYR A 632 -10.92 5.88 -20.42
CA TYR A 632 -9.53 5.96 -20.92
C TYR A 632 -9.38 6.85 -22.15
N ASN A 633 -10.29 6.74 -23.14
CA ASN A 633 -10.25 7.59 -24.32
C ASN A 633 -10.47 9.08 -24.00
N SER A 634 -11.33 9.40 -23.02
CA SER A 634 -11.54 10.79 -22.60
C SER A 634 -10.34 11.35 -21.81
N TYR A 635 -9.57 10.50 -21.15
CA TYR A 635 -8.34 10.88 -20.46
C TYR A 635 -7.21 11.21 -21.45
N LEU A 636 -7.04 10.38 -22.49
CA LEU A 636 -6.06 10.64 -23.55
C LEU A 636 -6.38 11.91 -24.35
N ASP A 637 -7.66 12.16 -24.65
CA ASP A 637 -8.10 13.38 -25.36
C ASP A 637 -7.84 14.66 -24.55
N ASN A 638 -7.70 14.54 -23.21
CA ASN A 638 -7.41 15.65 -22.30
C ASN A 638 -5.94 15.77 -21.89
N TYR A 639 -5.09 14.79 -22.21
CA TYR A 639 -3.71 14.72 -21.73
C TYR A 639 -2.86 15.94 -22.06
N ASP A 640 -2.86 16.38 -23.34
CA ASP A 640 -2.09 17.56 -23.75
C ASP A 640 -2.62 18.84 -23.09
N ASN A 641 -3.92 18.94 -22.90
CA ASN A 641 -4.56 20.08 -22.22
C ASN A 641 -4.21 20.08 -20.70
N LEU A 642 -4.14 18.91 -20.08
CA LEU A 642 -3.70 18.78 -18.68
C LEU A 642 -2.25 19.16 -18.49
N LYS A 643 -1.37 18.78 -19.42
CA LYS A 643 0.04 19.14 -19.44
C LYS A 643 0.24 20.65 -19.51
N ASP A 644 -0.37 21.30 -20.50
CA ASP A 644 -0.23 22.73 -20.71
C ASP A 644 -0.76 23.52 -19.50
N LYS A 645 -1.89 23.08 -18.93
CA LYS A 645 -2.47 23.72 -17.77
C LYS A 645 -1.63 23.54 -16.50
N TYR A 646 -1.00 22.38 -16.35
CA TYR A 646 -0.09 22.09 -15.26
C TYR A 646 1.16 23.00 -15.33
N GLU A 647 1.83 23.07 -16.48
CA GLU A 647 2.98 23.92 -16.69
C GLU A 647 2.66 25.41 -16.42
N GLU A 648 1.48 25.87 -16.82
CA GLU A 648 0.99 27.22 -16.54
C GLU A 648 0.76 27.44 -15.03
N THR A 649 0.15 26.48 -14.35
CA THR A 649 -0.17 26.54 -12.92
C THR A 649 1.12 26.61 -12.08
N ILE A 650 2.13 25.79 -12.36
CA ILE A 650 3.42 25.82 -11.68
C ILE A 650 4.19 27.11 -11.92
N LEU A 651 4.18 27.62 -13.16
CA LEU A 651 4.80 28.92 -13.47
C LEU A 651 4.15 30.05 -12.66
N ARG A 652 2.84 30.00 -12.51
CA ARG A 652 2.06 30.96 -11.77
C ARG A 652 2.33 30.88 -10.25
N TYR A 653 2.35 29.66 -9.70
CA TYR A 653 2.72 29.44 -8.31
C TYR A 653 4.11 29.99 -7.99
N ASN A 654 5.13 29.62 -8.76
CA ASN A 654 6.50 30.09 -8.51
C ASN A 654 6.60 31.62 -8.52
N ARG A 655 5.86 32.30 -9.40
CA ARG A 655 5.81 33.77 -9.43
C ARG A 655 5.22 34.36 -8.16
N ILE A 656 4.10 33.79 -7.67
CA ILE A 656 3.41 34.25 -6.45
C ILE A 656 4.28 33.99 -5.23
N ARG A 657 4.87 32.80 -5.12
CA ARG A 657 5.79 32.42 -4.04
C ARG A 657 7.03 33.33 -3.98
N ASP A 658 7.71 33.49 -5.11
CA ASP A 658 8.94 34.31 -5.18
C ASP A 658 8.66 35.79 -4.89
N PHE A 659 7.45 36.26 -5.22
CA PHE A 659 7.01 37.59 -4.85
C PHE A 659 6.68 37.71 -3.36
N ALA A 660 6.00 36.72 -2.79
CA ALA A 660 5.61 36.70 -1.37
C ALA A 660 6.81 36.54 -0.43
N LEU A 661 7.89 35.85 -0.86
CA LEU A 661 9.11 35.66 -0.08
C LEU A 661 10.10 36.83 -0.22
N ASP A 662 9.86 37.79 -1.12
CA ASP A 662 10.75 38.97 -1.32
C ASP A 662 10.29 40.11 -0.40
N GLU A 663 10.75 40.09 0.85
CA GLU A 663 10.44 41.10 1.89
C GLU A 663 10.78 42.53 1.45
N ASP A 664 11.79 42.74 0.59
CA ASP A 664 12.19 44.02 0.06
C ASP A 664 11.20 44.62 -0.94
N LYS A 665 10.44 43.76 -1.65
CA LYS A 665 9.40 44.20 -2.60
C LYS A 665 8.09 44.54 -1.93
N ILE A 666 7.75 43.88 -0.82
CA ILE A 666 6.44 43.99 -0.19
C ILE A 666 6.36 45.23 0.70
N GLY A 667 7.47 45.68 1.33
CA GLY A 667 7.54 46.95 2.13
C GLY A 667 6.54 47.02 3.30
N ILE A 668 5.93 45.90 3.71
CA ILE A 668 4.89 45.80 4.72
C ILE A 668 5.33 44.75 5.77
N HIS A 669 5.39 45.18 7.04
CA HIS A 669 5.77 44.32 8.16
C HIS A 669 4.71 43.25 8.44
N LYS A 670 5.16 42.03 8.89
CA LYS A 670 4.32 40.98 9.48
C LYS A 670 3.30 41.57 10.45
N GLY A 671 2.03 41.22 10.30
CA GLY A 671 0.92 41.69 11.14
C GLY A 671 -0.24 42.27 10.36
N ASN A 672 -0.24 42.18 9.04
CA ASN A 672 -1.40 42.50 8.21
C ASN A 672 -2.17 41.23 7.92
N ASN A 673 -3.42 41.11 8.40
CA ASN A 673 -4.27 39.93 8.27
C ASN A 673 -4.39 39.35 6.83
N ILE A 674 -4.11 40.16 5.81
CA ILE A 674 -4.15 39.78 4.40
C ILE A 674 -2.88 39.01 4.01
N LEU A 675 -1.70 39.50 4.43
CA LEU A 675 -0.42 38.83 4.14
C LEU A 675 -0.27 37.54 4.96
N ASP A 676 -0.73 37.56 6.20
CA ASP A 676 -0.73 36.35 7.04
C ASP A 676 -1.53 35.23 6.39
N ARG A 677 -2.70 35.54 5.76
CA ARG A 677 -3.47 34.54 5.00
C ARG A 677 -2.80 34.07 3.70
N ILE A 678 -2.12 34.95 3.00
CA ILE A 678 -1.34 34.55 1.81
C ILE A 678 -0.22 33.61 2.22
N PHE A 679 0.49 33.91 3.31
CA PHE A 679 1.53 33.05 3.86
C PHE A 679 0.95 31.72 4.39
N GLU A 680 -0.19 31.72 5.07
CA GLU A 680 -0.90 30.52 5.49
C GLU A 680 -1.29 29.65 4.29
N ASN A 681 -1.82 30.23 3.23
CA ASN A 681 -2.19 29.50 2.01
C ASN A 681 -0.96 28.93 1.28
N ILE A 682 0.14 29.70 1.19
CA ILE A 682 1.42 29.24 0.60
C ILE A 682 2.03 28.14 1.47
N GLU A 683 2.08 28.32 2.79
CA GLU A 683 2.55 27.32 3.75
C GLU A 683 1.67 26.06 3.73
N GLU A 684 0.37 26.21 3.54
CA GLU A 684 -0.56 25.07 3.41
C GLU A 684 -0.34 24.31 2.09
N ILE A 685 -0.07 25.00 0.99
CA ILE A 685 0.32 24.40 -0.29
C ILE A 685 1.70 23.71 -0.15
N GLU A 686 2.64 24.29 0.57
CA GLU A 686 3.97 23.72 0.80
C GLU A 686 3.97 22.57 1.82
N LYS A 687 3.22 22.68 2.92
CA LYS A 687 3.08 21.64 3.95
C LYS A 687 2.30 20.40 3.46
N LYS A 688 1.37 20.54 2.52
CA LYS A 688 0.58 19.42 2.01
C LYS A 688 1.27 18.63 0.91
N GLU A 689 2.61 18.67 0.83
CA GLU A 689 3.40 17.87 -0.14
C GLU A 689 3.03 18.11 -1.62
N THR A 690 2.06 18.98 -1.85
CA THR A 690 1.43 19.23 -3.13
C THR A 690 2.45 19.65 -4.18
N ILE A 691 3.42 20.47 -3.81
CA ILE A 691 4.46 20.97 -4.72
C ILE A 691 5.66 20.05 -4.76
N SER A 692 6.02 19.43 -3.65
CA SER A 692 6.99 18.34 -3.66
C SER A 692 6.50 17.21 -4.57
N TYR A 693 5.25 16.80 -4.42
CA TYR A 693 4.57 15.83 -5.27
C TYR A 693 4.50 16.28 -6.74
N LEU A 694 4.16 17.54 -7.02
CA LEU A 694 4.12 18.09 -8.37
C LEU A 694 5.51 18.20 -8.99
N ASN A 695 6.54 18.56 -8.22
CA ASN A 695 7.93 18.57 -8.69
C ASN A 695 8.45 17.14 -8.96
N VAL A 696 8.07 16.19 -8.12
CA VAL A 696 8.37 14.77 -8.33
C VAL A 696 7.63 14.23 -9.54
N LEU A 697 6.35 14.57 -9.73
CA LEU A 697 5.62 14.23 -10.95
C LEU A 697 6.25 14.87 -12.19
N MET A 698 6.80 16.10 -12.10
CA MET A 698 7.56 16.71 -13.19
C MET A 698 8.88 16.00 -13.45
N ASP A 699 9.57 15.57 -12.43
CA ASP A 699 10.79 14.80 -12.60
C ASP A 699 10.49 13.41 -13.15
N ILE A 700 9.40 12.77 -12.73
CA ILE A 700 8.89 11.50 -13.30
C ILE A 700 8.43 11.71 -14.76
N ALA A 701 7.72 12.78 -15.05
CA ALA A 701 7.32 13.11 -16.42
C ALA A 701 8.51 13.34 -17.36
N LYS A 702 9.66 13.79 -16.83
CA LYS A 702 10.92 13.80 -17.56
C LYS A 702 11.49 12.39 -17.78
N TYR A 703 11.14 11.42 -16.90
CA TYR A 703 11.79 10.11 -16.81
C TYR A 703 10.95 8.97 -17.37
N ASP A 704 9.64 9.07 -17.38
CA ASP A 704 8.72 8.07 -17.93
C ASP A 704 7.84 8.65 -19.02
N LYS A 705 7.58 7.86 -20.07
CA LYS A 705 6.67 8.21 -21.17
C LYS A 705 5.22 8.44 -20.72
N ILE A 706 4.91 8.17 -19.46
CA ILE A 706 3.59 8.30 -18.87
C ILE A 706 3.72 9.26 -17.67
N ALA A 707 3.64 10.56 -17.97
CA ALA A 707 3.45 11.54 -16.90
C ALA A 707 2.00 11.45 -16.43
N ILE A 708 1.82 11.08 -15.16
CA ILE A 708 0.53 11.23 -14.49
C ILE A 708 0.44 12.69 -14.08
N TYR A 709 -0.32 13.48 -14.83
CA TYR A 709 -0.64 14.84 -14.41
C TYR A 709 -1.73 14.80 -13.34
N PRO A 710 -1.68 15.75 -12.39
CA PRO A 710 -2.80 15.93 -11.47
C PRO A 710 -4.11 16.06 -12.22
N SER A 711 -5.23 15.62 -11.64
CA SER A 711 -6.53 15.75 -12.27
C SER A 711 -6.81 17.20 -12.64
N LEU A 712 -7.63 17.42 -13.69
CA LEU A 712 -8.04 18.76 -14.10
C LEU A 712 -8.67 19.54 -12.94
N GLU A 713 -9.39 18.84 -12.07
CA GLU A 713 -10.02 19.39 -10.87
C GLU A 713 -9.00 19.88 -9.87
N TYR A 714 -7.94 19.13 -9.63
CA TYR A 714 -6.86 19.52 -8.76
C TYR A 714 -6.07 20.73 -9.29
N LEU A 715 -5.80 20.78 -10.61
CA LEU A 715 -5.18 21.95 -11.25
C LEU A 715 -6.11 23.18 -11.20
N ASN A 716 -7.43 22.97 -11.28
CA ASN A 716 -8.40 24.04 -11.07
C ASN A 716 -8.34 24.57 -9.65
N TYR A 717 -8.32 23.69 -8.64
CA TYR A 717 -8.15 24.07 -7.24
C TYR A 717 -6.89 24.91 -7.00
N LEU A 718 -5.73 24.45 -7.47
CA LEU A 718 -4.49 25.23 -7.34
C LEU A 718 -4.64 26.61 -7.98
N ASN A 719 -5.29 26.69 -9.14
CA ASN A 719 -5.52 27.97 -9.79
C ASN A 719 -6.49 28.84 -9.00
N ASP A 720 -7.53 28.28 -8.38
CA ASP A 720 -8.47 29.02 -7.53
C ASP A 720 -7.80 29.57 -6.28
N VAL A 721 -6.92 28.78 -5.60
CA VAL A 721 -6.10 29.24 -4.48
C VAL A 721 -5.11 30.33 -4.94
N LEU A 722 -4.49 30.18 -6.10
CA LEU A 722 -3.61 31.18 -6.68
C LEU A 722 -4.35 32.46 -7.10
N ASP A 723 -5.62 32.35 -7.54
CA ASP A 723 -6.49 33.49 -7.81
C ASP A 723 -6.89 34.22 -6.51
N GLU A 724 -7.14 33.49 -5.46
CA GLU A 724 -7.38 34.06 -4.13
C GLU A 724 -6.14 34.83 -3.62
N CYS A 725 -4.96 34.23 -3.70
CA CYS A 725 -3.71 34.93 -3.38
C CYS A 725 -3.54 36.20 -4.20
N ARG A 726 -3.83 36.14 -5.50
CA ARG A 726 -3.75 37.29 -6.42
C ARG A 726 -4.77 38.38 -6.08
N PHE A 727 -5.98 37.98 -5.68
CA PHE A 727 -7.03 38.91 -5.23
C PHE A 727 -6.59 39.64 -3.95
N PHE A 728 -6.03 38.94 -2.96
CA PHE A 728 -5.52 39.55 -1.74
C PHE A 728 -4.34 40.50 -2.03
N LEU A 729 -3.44 40.14 -2.93
CA LEU A 729 -2.34 41.01 -3.36
C LEU A 729 -2.86 42.28 -4.08
N SER A 730 -3.95 42.17 -4.86
CA SER A 730 -4.57 43.29 -5.54
C SER A 730 -5.25 44.26 -4.55
N ILE A 731 -5.89 43.74 -3.50
CA ILE A 731 -6.48 44.56 -2.42
C ILE A 731 -5.39 45.31 -1.65
N ALA A 732 -4.24 44.66 -1.47
CA ALA A 732 -3.08 45.27 -0.83
C ALA A 732 -2.35 46.32 -1.74
N HIS A 733 -2.87 46.60 -2.95
CA HIS A 733 -2.27 47.45 -3.99
C HIS A 733 -0.88 46.97 -4.45
N LEU A 734 -0.60 45.68 -4.37
CA LEU A 734 0.64 45.06 -4.82
C LEU A 734 0.45 44.51 -6.24
N ASP A 735 1.25 44.99 -7.19
CA ASP A 735 1.16 44.61 -8.60
C ASP A 735 2.22 43.55 -8.93
N ILE A 736 1.75 42.33 -9.19
CA ILE A 736 2.60 41.16 -9.51
C ILE A 736 3.07 41.19 -10.99
N SER A 737 2.56 42.09 -11.82
CA SER A 737 2.89 42.19 -13.25
C SER A 737 4.24 42.80 -13.55
N LYS A 738 4.94 43.28 -12.55
CA LYS A 738 6.30 43.81 -12.63
C LYS A 738 7.31 42.88 -11.96
#